data_7c9dd7990fe60c2474fa3638a108c35e
#
_entry.id   7c9dd7990fe60c2474fa3638a108c35e
#
_cell.length_a   1.000
_cell.length_b   1.000
_cell.length_c   1.000
_cell.angle_alpha   90.00
_cell.angle_beta   90.00
_cell.angle_gamma   90.00
#
_symmetry.space_group_name_H-M   'P 1'
#
loop_
_entity.id
_entity.type
_entity.pdbx_description
1 polymer ?
#
loop_
_entity_poly.entity_id
_entity_poly.type
_entity_poly.pdbx_seq_one_letter_code
_entity_poly.pdbx_strand_id
1 'polypeptide(L)'
;MRSSAWALSLACLLALVLTGCTLNTTAAPTAEAGAAISGIVHGGQNPIIGAHVYLFAANAGVFTPNTNGYGNASVSLLTAGTGRTQDTTPSDPTYLDYYVTTDSNGNFSITGDYSCTAGQQVYLYALGGNPGLGTGTNPAAGLMAALGNCPGGTSAFATGTPFVFMNEVSTVAAAYAFAGFATDAVHVSSSGTPAAKLGIANAFVNAQVLQTSGVANAAIPPLTAGSGGGDAPQAEVNTLGNILAACVNSNGTGSACTTLFANAESGGTTGNPPADTATAAINIAHNPVAAVGTLYGLSMANAQFSPTLMGQPNDFTMSIYYDNSLFNDFGALAIDANDDVWFATDYVFKLNGQGYDLTGYNGYSGFNNPYNIAIDVNGNAWALNSSAVGKFSNSGTLLSPTNGYNGLGLSTPVSIAMDASSNAWIGNYGGGNVVKVSSTGTLSGTFTGSGLSAPGPVAIDSSGDAWIADESSGAIVKLSNAGVAQSGSTGYTAAVLSTPTGIAIDHSGNVWVSNSGGTNGSVVEISSTGGLVSSSTGYTNSALGNPGAIAIDGAGNAWVADPNTISEISPTGTFLSGSTGFTVSNGYNSIGIDGSGDVVLNYDVYNFQYTNPFYYMQVMVGAATPVVTPVSLAAKNNTLGTTP
;
A
#
# COMPACT_ATOMS: atom_id res chain seq x y z
N MET A 1 17.96 55.51 51.52
CA MET A 1 18.72 54.47 50.85
C MET A 1 17.96 53.12 50.93
N ARG A 2 16.85 52.99 50.24
CA ARG A 2 16.12 51.72 50.05
C ARG A 2 15.10 51.87 48.87
N SER A 3 15.58 52.07 47.66
CA SER A 3 14.68 52.11 46.48
C SER A 3 15.34 51.71 45.13
N SER A 4 16.53 51.08 45.16
CA SER A 4 17.26 50.72 43.96
C SER A 4 17.46 49.18 43.73
N ALA A 5 16.91 48.34 44.63
CA ALA A 5 17.09 46.86 44.51
C ALA A 5 15.93 46.14 43.82
N TRP A 6 14.79 46.80 43.58
CA TRP A 6 13.60 46.17 42.97
C TRP A 6 13.49 46.36 41.45
N ALA A 7 14.20 47.33 40.90
CA ALA A 7 14.16 47.57 39.45
C ALA A 7 15.09 46.65 38.64
N LEU A 8 16.12 46.04 39.25
CA LEU A 8 17.02 45.13 38.57
C LEU A 8 16.48 43.67 38.51
N SER A 9 15.62 43.29 39.46
CA SER A 9 15.03 41.93 39.48
C SER A 9 13.91 41.74 38.43
N LEU A 10 13.22 42.82 38.04
CA LEU A 10 12.15 42.75 37.05
C LEU A 10 12.68 42.78 35.60
N ALA A 11 13.86 43.40 35.40
CA ALA A 11 14.51 43.42 34.09
C ALA A 11 15.16 42.06 33.73
N CYS A 12 15.64 41.31 34.73
CA CYS A 12 16.16 39.95 34.49
C CYS A 12 15.08 38.88 34.27
N LEU A 13 13.86 39.06 34.83
CA LEU A 13 12.76 38.14 34.61
C LEU A 13 12.08 38.34 33.23
N LEU A 14 12.15 39.55 32.65
CA LEU A 14 11.59 39.81 31.31
C LEU A 14 12.55 39.41 30.18
N ALA A 15 13.85 39.26 30.45
CA ALA A 15 14.84 38.82 29.47
C ALA A 15 14.90 37.29 29.30
N LEU A 16 14.30 36.51 30.22
CA LEU A 16 14.29 35.05 30.18
C LEU A 16 13.04 34.43 29.46
N VAL A 17 12.09 35.30 29.07
CA VAL A 17 10.87 34.83 28.38
C VAL A 17 10.94 35.00 26.85
N LEU A 18 12.02 35.57 26.30
CA LEU A 18 12.17 35.82 24.87
C LEU A 18 13.23 34.94 24.17
N THR A 19 13.78 33.93 24.84
CA THR A 19 14.73 32.99 24.22
C THR A 19 14.16 31.55 24.05
N GLY A 20 12.89 31.42 23.93
CA GLY A 20 12.26 30.12 23.75
C GLY A 20 11.28 30.10 22.60
N CYS A 21 11.74 30.13 21.40
CA CYS A 21 11.15 29.53 20.15
C CYS A 21 11.97 30.02 18.96
N THR A 22 13.23 29.60 18.84
CA THR A 22 13.75 29.39 17.51
C THR A 22 13.01 28.15 17.01
N LEU A 23 11.94 28.35 16.24
CA LEU A 23 11.51 27.38 15.28
C LEU A 23 12.78 27.02 14.49
N ASN A 24 13.30 25.81 14.71
CA ASN A 24 14.22 25.19 13.79
C ASN A 24 13.40 24.99 12.51
N THR A 25 13.32 26.02 11.68
CA THR A 25 13.00 25.85 10.28
C THR A 25 14.18 25.06 9.75
N THR A 26 14.06 23.73 9.72
CA THR A 26 14.93 22.93 8.88
C THR A 26 14.78 23.53 7.49
N ALA A 27 15.86 24.15 6.99
CA ALA A 27 15.88 24.68 5.65
C ALA A 27 15.41 23.56 4.71
N ALA A 28 14.51 23.89 3.79
CA ALA A 28 14.09 22.92 2.79
C ALA A 28 15.33 22.33 2.11
N PRO A 29 15.40 21.03 1.87
CA PRO A 29 16.52 20.42 1.18
C PRO A 29 16.79 21.17 -0.13
N THR A 30 18.05 21.49 -0.42
CA THR A 30 18.45 22.13 -1.66
C THR A 30 18.84 21.06 -2.68
N ALA A 31 18.57 21.32 -3.95
CA ALA A 31 19.04 20.46 -5.03
C ALA A 31 20.58 20.53 -5.13
N GLU A 32 21.21 19.37 -5.22
CA GLU A 32 22.66 19.25 -5.36
C GLU A 32 23.02 18.47 -6.63
N ALA A 33 24.22 18.71 -7.18
CA ALA A 33 24.70 18.01 -8.35
C ALA A 33 24.86 16.52 -8.07
N GLY A 34 24.25 15.67 -8.91
CA GLY A 34 24.29 14.22 -8.75
C GLY A 34 25.60 13.60 -9.21
N ALA A 35 25.95 12.45 -8.62
CA ALA A 35 27.07 11.62 -9.10
C ALA A 35 26.70 10.88 -10.39
N ALA A 36 27.73 10.35 -11.09
CA ALA A 36 27.52 9.62 -12.34
C ALA A 36 26.61 8.40 -12.14
N ILE A 37 25.63 8.23 -13.04
CA ILE A 37 24.79 7.04 -13.19
C ILE A 37 25.20 6.37 -14.49
N SER A 38 25.51 5.07 -14.46
CA SER A 38 25.78 4.28 -15.65
C SER A 38 24.93 3.02 -15.65
N GLY A 39 24.67 2.49 -16.82
CA GLY A 39 23.85 1.28 -16.95
C GLY A 39 23.78 0.78 -18.37
N ILE A 40 22.92 -0.19 -18.57
CA ILE A 40 22.65 -0.84 -19.85
C ILE A 40 21.15 -0.98 -20.06
N VAL A 41 20.70 -0.81 -21.30
CA VAL A 41 19.31 -1.02 -21.72
C VAL A 41 19.25 -2.26 -22.62
N HIS A 42 18.48 -3.27 -22.20
CA HIS A 42 18.31 -4.53 -22.93
C HIS A 42 16.84 -4.82 -23.22
N GLY A 43 16.58 -5.38 -24.40
CA GLY A 43 15.35 -6.09 -24.73
C GLY A 43 15.62 -7.58 -24.65
N GLY A 44 15.17 -8.22 -23.58
CA GLY A 44 15.57 -9.59 -23.28
C GLY A 44 17.07 -9.70 -23.12
N GLN A 45 17.71 -10.47 -24.02
CA GLN A 45 19.16 -10.69 -24.03
C GLN A 45 19.92 -9.72 -24.94
N ASN A 46 19.22 -8.88 -25.71
CA ASN A 46 19.82 -8.03 -26.72
C ASN A 46 19.98 -6.60 -26.21
N PRO A 47 21.14 -5.93 -26.47
CA PRO A 47 21.27 -4.52 -26.19
C PRO A 47 20.32 -3.70 -27.07
N ILE A 48 19.70 -2.67 -26.51
CA ILE A 48 18.90 -1.71 -27.27
C ILE A 48 19.80 -0.52 -27.64
N ILE A 49 20.12 -0.40 -28.92
CA ILE A 49 21.03 0.61 -29.44
C ILE A 49 20.27 1.87 -29.82
N GLY A 50 20.72 3.02 -29.38
CA GLY A 50 20.11 4.30 -29.72
C GLY A 50 18.81 4.60 -28.97
N ALA A 51 18.55 3.91 -27.86
CA ALA A 51 17.44 4.25 -26.97
C ALA A 51 17.69 5.60 -26.27
N HIS A 52 16.64 6.39 -26.11
CA HIS A 52 16.67 7.66 -25.37
C HIS A 52 16.45 7.36 -23.88
N VAL A 53 17.42 7.66 -23.04
CA VAL A 53 17.35 7.42 -21.59
C VAL A 53 17.16 8.73 -20.85
N TYR A 54 16.03 8.88 -20.22
CA TYR A 54 15.61 10.01 -19.40
C TYR A 54 15.86 9.72 -17.93
N LEU A 55 16.08 10.75 -17.14
CA LEU A 55 16.18 10.69 -15.69
C LEU A 55 15.09 11.56 -15.09
N PHE A 56 14.14 10.95 -14.41
CA PHE A 56 13.00 11.61 -13.81
C PHE A 56 12.98 11.49 -12.29
N ALA A 57 12.45 12.52 -11.62
CA ALA A 57 11.95 12.40 -10.27
C ALA A 57 10.43 12.34 -10.30
N ALA A 58 9.82 11.49 -9.46
CA ALA A 58 8.40 11.52 -9.22
C ALA A 58 7.98 12.88 -8.68
N ASN A 59 6.87 13.43 -9.20
CA ASN A 59 6.42 14.77 -8.85
C ASN A 59 5.64 14.73 -7.54
N ALA A 60 6.30 15.10 -6.44
CA ALA A 60 5.73 15.21 -5.10
C ALA A 60 5.65 16.67 -4.65
N GLY A 61 5.37 17.60 -5.57
CA GLY A 61 5.20 19.03 -5.30
C GLY A 61 3.88 19.34 -4.62
N VAL A 62 3.80 20.52 -4.00
CA VAL A 62 2.52 21.05 -3.51
C VAL A 62 1.74 21.56 -4.71
N PHE A 63 0.59 20.96 -4.97
CA PHE A 63 -0.29 21.34 -6.07
C PHE A 63 -1.32 22.37 -5.63
N THR A 64 -1.81 23.17 -6.59
CA THR A 64 -2.88 24.15 -6.33
C THR A 64 -4.16 23.45 -5.88
N PRO A 65 -5.04 24.10 -5.10
CA PRO A 65 -6.10 23.47 -4.30
C PRO A 65 -7.15 22.59 -5.01
N ASN A 66 -7.09 22.42 -6.32
CA ASN A 66 -8.07 21.62 -7.08
C ASN A 66 -7.46 20.41 -7.79
N THR A 67 -6.20 20.07 -7.55
CA THR A 67 -5.56 18.86 -8.07
C THR A 67 -5.04 18.05 -6.88
N ASN A 68 -5.44 16.80 -6.79
CA ASN A 68 -4.97 15.88 -5.76
C ASN A 68 -3.48 15.51 -5.89
N GLY A 69 -2.80 16.02 -6.93
CA GLY A 69 -1.38 15.80 -7.19
C GLY A 69 -1.06 14.53 -7.96
N TYR A 70 -1.98 13.61 -8.09
CA TYR A 70 -1.82 12.37 -8.85
C TYR A 70 -2.06 12.61 -10.34
N GLY A 71 -1.30 11.91 -11.21
CA GLY A 71 -1.37 12.06 -12.66
C GLY A 71 -0.63 13.30 -13.22
N ASN A 72 0.16 13.99 -12.38
CA ASN A 72 1.01 15.07 -12.86
C ASN A 72 2.30 14.52 -13.49
N ALA A 73 2.83 15.25 -14.47
CA ALA A 73 4.08 14.88 -15.12
C ALA A 73 5.24 14.79 -14.11
N SER A 74 6.07 13.79 -14.27
CA SER A 74 7.32 13.64 -13.54
C SER A 74 8.29 14.78 -13.86
N VAL A 75 9.21 15.06 -12.95
CA VAL A 75 10.15 16.17 -13.08
C VAL A 75 11.42 15.67 -13.78
N SER A 76 11.74 16.22 -14.96
CA SER A 76 13.02 15.94 -15.61
C SER A 76 14.18 16.48 -14.78
N LEU A 77 15.17 15.64 -14.52
CA LEU A 77 16.36 15.99 -13.76
C LEU A 77 17.56 16.33 -14.66
N LEU A 78 17.56 15.87 -15.93
CA LEU A 78 18.62 16.18 -16.88
C LEU A 78 18.47 17.62 -17.40
N THR A 79 19.59 18.30 -17.51
CA THR A 79 19.67 19.67 -18.05
C THR A 79 20.50 19.69 -19.31
N ALA A 80 20.48 20.79 -20.06
CA ALA A 80 21.33 20.98 -21.22
C ALA A 80 22.83 20.77 -20.90
N GLY A 81 23.54 20.03 -21.73
CA GLY A 81 24.96 19.74 -21.51
C GLY A 81 25.55 18.82 -22.57
N THR A 82 26.89 18.58 -22.48
CA THR A 82 27.58 17.71 -23.43
C THR A 82 27.07 16.27 -23.33
N GLY A 83 26.76 15.65 -24.47
CA GLY A 83 26.25 14.27 -24.54
C GLY A 83 24.77 14.15 -24.27
N ARG A 84 24.00 15.26 -24.17
CA ARG A 84 22.55 15.28 -24.01
C ARG A 84 21.88 15.93 -25.19
N THR A 85 20.72 15.39 -25.50
CA THR A 85 19.86 15.90 -26.56
C THR A 85 18.56 16.34 -25.92
N GLN A 86 18.09 17.53 -26.33
CA GLN A 86 16.77 18.00 -25.96
C GLN A 86 15.72 17.22 -26.75
N ASP A 87 14.69 16.73 -26.07
CA ASP A 87 13.54 16.17 -26.75
C ASP A 87 12.74 17.30 -27.41
N THR A 88 12.62 17.23 -28.72
CA THR A 88 11.86 18.22 -29.53
C THR A 88 10.43 17.73 -29.84
N THR A 89 10.08 16.53 -29.42
CA THR A 89 8.75 15.93 -29.58
C THR A 89 8.16 15.55 -28.22
N PRO A 90 8.16 16.45 -27.21
CA PRO A 90 7.66 16.12 -25.90
C PRO A 90 6.16 15.79 -25.96
N SER A 91 5.76 14.77 -25.23
CA SER A 91 4.35 14.47 -25.00
C SER A 91 3.65 15.61 -24.21
N ASP A 92 4.43 16.40 -23.48
CA ASP A 92 3.98 17.60 -22.79
C ASP A 92 4.88 18.82 -23.19
N PRO A 93 4.31 19.83 -23.89
CA PRO A 93 5.08 21.02 -24.34
C PRO A 93 5.53 21.93 -23.19
N THR A 94 5.17 21.66 -21.94
CA THR A 94 5.56 22.44 -20.76
C THR A 94 6.92 22.04 -20.18
N TYR A 95 7.44 20.86 -20.54
CA TYR A 95 8.71 20.35 -20.01
C TYR A 95 9.77 20.23 -21.11
N LEU A 96 10.92 20.83 -20.85
CA LEU A 96 12.14 20.63 -21.67
C LEU A 96 12.85 19.39 -21.16
N ASP A 97 12.51 18.23 -21.72
CA ASP A 97 13.15 16.98 -21.37
C ASP A 97 14.47 16.81 -22.12
N TYR A 98 15.47 16.32 -21.42
CA TYR A 98 16.74 15.94 -22.01
C TYR A 98 16.98 14.44 -21.81
N TYR A 99 17.70 13.83 -22.75
CA TYR A 99 18.07 12.41 -22.67
C TYR A 99 19.53 12.19 -23.04
N VAL A 100 20.08 11.07 -22.61
CA VAL A 100 21.32 10.49 -23.17
C VAL A 100 20.95 9.32 -24.07
N THR A 101 21.81 8.97 -25.03
CA THR A 101 21.54 7.90 -25.99
C THR A 101 22.40 6.68 -25.68
N THR A 102 21.85 5.48 -25.77
CA THR A 102 22.62 4.23 -25.61
C THR A 102 23.57 3.99 -26.76
N ASP A 103 24.76 3.44 -26.47
CA ASP A 103 25.77 3.06 -27.42
C ASP A 103 25.48 1.76 -28.18
N SER A 104 26.44 1.29 -29.00
CA SER A 104 26.30 0.03 -29.74
C SER A 104 26.19 -1.24 -28.89
N ASN A 105 26.43 -1.16 -27.59
CA ASN A 105 26.31 -2.24 -26.63
C ASN A 105 25.13 -2.01 -25.67
N GLY A 106 24.29 -1.01 -25.92
CA GLY A 106 23.18 -0.64 -25.06
C GLY A 106 23.58 0.14 -23.81
N ASN A 107 24.86 0.50 -23.62
CA ASN A 107 25.30 1.23 -22.44
C ASN A 107 24.90 2.70 -22.51
N PHE A 108 24.61 3.29 -21.36
CA PHE A 108 24.42 4.72 -21.18
C PHE A 108 25.23 5.23 -19.99
N SER A 109 25.51 6.54 -20.00
CA SER A 109 26.19 7.23 -18.90
C SER A 109 25.64 8.64 -18.75
N ILE A 110 25.20 8.96 -17.53
CA ILE A 110 24.76 10.29 -17.10
C ILE A 110 25.81 10.80 -16.13
N THR A 111 26.58 11.82 -16.55
CA THR A 111 27.72 12.33 -15.78
C THR A 111 27.51 13.78 -15.39
N GLY A 112 27.31 14.02 -14.08
CA GLY A 112 27.51 15.33 -13.45
C GLY A 112 26.54 16.47 -13.79
N ASP A 113 25.53 16.24 -14.61
CA ASP A 113 24.68 17.31 -15.14
C ASP A 113 23.19 17.08 -14.84
N TYR A 114 22.93 16.54 -13.71
CA TYR A 114 21.60 16.53 -13.10
C TYR A 114 21.72 16.97 -11.65
N SER A 115 20.63 17.46 -11.11
CA SER A 115 20.52 17.73 -9.68
C SER A 115 19.24 17.14 -9.15
N CYS A 116 19.29 16.57 -7.95
CA CYS A 116 18.11 16.11 -7.26
C CYS A 116 18.12 16.60 -5.81
N THR A 117 16.96 16.69 -5.21
CA THR A 117 16.78 17.08 -3.81
C THR A 117 16.67 15.81 -2.95
N ALA A 118 17.33 15.78 -1.80
CA ALA A 118 17.20 14.67 -0.86
C ALA A 118 15.72 14.39 -0.55
N GLY A 119 15.32 13.11 -0.64
CA GLY A 119 13.94 12.68 -0.47
C GLY A 119 13.13 12.59 -1.76
N GLN A 120 13.59 13.13 -2.89
CA GLN A 120 12.95 12.89 -4.19
C GLN A 120 13.13 11.42 -4.59
N GLN A 121 12.07 10.80 -5.09
CA GLN A 121 12.11 9.45 -5.64
C GLN A 121 12.46 9.52 -7.12
N VAL A 122 13.54 8.86 -7.53
CA VAL A 122 14.15 8.98 -8.84
C VAL A 122 14.09 7.68 -9.62
N TYR A 123 13.80 7.75 -10.91
CA TYR A 123 13.76 6.59 -11.80
C TYR A 123 14.31 6.95 -13.19
N LEU A 124 14.68 5.91 -13.94
CA LEU A 124 15.06 5.99 -15.33
C LEU A 124 13.93 5.51 -16.22
N TYR A 125 13.76 6.17 -17.36
CA TYR A 125 12.89 5.75 -18.45
C TYR A 125 13.67 5.73 -19.76
N ALA A 126 13.68 4.60 -20.45
CA ALA A 126 14.30 4.45 -21.77
C ALA A 126 13.22 4.24 -22.83
N LEU A 127 13.29 4.98 -23.93
CA LEU A 127 12.31 4.92 -25.01
C LEU A 127 12.99 4.70 -26.37
N GLY A 128 12.41 3.81 -27.15
CA GLY A 128 12.83 3.57 -28.53
C GLY A 128 14.11 2.75 -28.64
N GLY A 129 14.80 2.91 -29.77
CA GLY A 129 16.06 2.23 -30.09
C GLY A 129 15.90 0.96 -30.93
N ASN A 130 17.02 0.32 -31.21
CA ASN A 130 17.12 -0.90 -32.00
C ASN A 130 17.46 -2.10 -31.11
N PRO A 131 16.53 -3.04 -30.89
CA PRO A 131 16.75 -4.25 -30.08
C PRO A 131 17.42 -5.39 -30.86
N GLY A 132 18.28 -5.11 -31.81
CA GLY A 132 18.98 -6.12 -32.61
C GLY A 132 18.31 -6.45 -33.95
N LEU A 133 17.46 -5.56 -34.48
CA LEU A 133 16.70 -5.76 -35.73
C LEU A 133 17.48 -5.43 -37.02
N GLY A 134 18.81 -5.40 -36.98
CA GLY A 134 19.63 -4.96 -38.10
C GLY A 134 19.51 -3.46 -38.33
N THR A 135 18.63 -3.01 -39.24
CA THR A 135 18.45 -1.56 -39.54
C THR A 135 17.15 -0.99 -38.96
N GLY A 136 16.35 -1.78 -38.29
CA GLY A 136 15.06 -1.36 -37.72
C GLY A 136 15.20 -0.77 -36.31
N THR A 137 14.24 0.09 -35.93
CA THR A 137 14.07 0.60 -34.56
C THR A 137 12.67 0.23 -34.05
N ASN A 138 12.53 0.16 -32.75
CA ASN A 138 11.23 0.03 -32.10
C ASN A 138 10.89 1.30 -31.29
N PRO A 139 10.10 2.22 -31.85
CA PRO A 139 9.75 3.47 -31.16
C PRO A 139 8.84 3.26 -29.94
N ALA A 140 8.20 2.08 -29.82
CA ALA A 140 7.30 1.73 -28.73
C ALA A 140 7.96 0.90 -27.62
N ALA A 141 9.28 0.66 -27.69
CA ALA A 141 10.02 0.01 -26.62
C ALA A 141 10.23 1.00 -25.46
N GLY A 142 9.38 0.98 -24.47
CA GLY A 142 9.49 1.76 -23.23
C GLY A 142 9.95 0.85 -22.09
N LEU A 143 11.01 1.23 -21.37
CA LEU A 143 11.57 0.48 -20.25
C LEU A 143 11.82 1.40 -19.05
N MET A 144 11.61 0.90 -17.83
CA MET A 144 11.77 1.66 -16.60
C MET A 144 12.70 0.94 -15.61
N ALA A 145 13.36 1.75 -14.75
CA ALA A 145 14.08 1.22 -13.58
C ALA A 145 14.02 2.23 -12.43
N ALA A 146 13.61 1.77 -11.25
CA ALA A 146 13.58 2.55 -10.02
C ALA A 146 15.02 2.72 -9.47
N LEU A 147 15.42 3.97 -9.18
CA LEU A 147 16.66 4.27 -8.46
C LEU A 147 16.42 4.54 -6.98
N GLY A 148 15.21 4.96 -6.63
CA GLY A 148 14.81 5.24 -5.26
C GLY A 148 15.13 6.66 -4.81
N ASN A 149 15.33 6.81 -3.51
CA ASN A 149 15.52 8.09 -2.87
C ASN A 149 16.81 8.79 -3.32
N CYS A 150 16.69 10.05 -3.77
CA CYS A 150 17.85 10.91 -3.97
C CYS A 150 18.58 11.09 -2.64
N PRO A 151 19.87 10.67 -2.53
CA PRO A 151 20.58 10.73 -1.26
C PRO A 151 20.99 12.17 -0.86
N GLY A 152 20.91 13.14 -1.80
CA GLY A 152 21.45 14.47 -1.60
C GLY A 152 22.99 14.48 -1.55
N GLY A 153 23.61 15.58 -1.96
CA GLY A 153 25.07 15.72 -1.95
C GLY A 153 25.79 14.94 -3.06
N THR A 154 27.11 14.94 -2.99
CA THR A 154 27.99 14.31 -3.98
C THR A 154 28.01 12.76 -3.91
N SER A 155 27.33 12.16 -2.94
CA SER A 155 27.33 10.71 -2.72
C SER A 155 26.17 9.96 -3.37
N ALA A 156 25.50 10.55 -4.33
CA ALA A 156 24.41 10.05 -5.16
C ALA A 156 24.32 8.51 -5.30
N PHE A 157 23.33 8.04 -6.00
CA PHE A 157 23.00 6.65 -6.31
C PHE A 157 24.17 5.66 -6.49
N ALA A 158 25.39 6.15 -6.72
CA ALA A 158 26.61 5.36 -6.92
C ALA A 158 27.02 4.44 -5.76
N THR A 159 26.57 4.69 -4.54
CA THR A 159 26.88 3.82 -3.40
C THR A 159 25.91 2.66 -3.26
N GLY A 160 24.66 2.80 -3.75
CA GLY A 160 23.63 1.76 -3.69
C GLY A 160 23.34 1.10 -5.04
N THR A 161 23.55 1.80 -6.14
CA THR A 161 23.24 1.29 -7.49
C THR A 161 24.37 1.69 -8.46
N PRO A 162 25.53 1.04 -8.36
CA PRO A 162 26.72 1.42 -9.17
C PRO A 162 26.53 1.17 -10.67
N PHE A 163 25.59 0.30 -11.05
CA PHE A 163 25.25 -0.01 -12.43
C PHE A 163 23.79 -0.41 -12.54
N VAL A 164 23.05 0.20 -13.49
CA VAL A 164 21.61 -0.01 -13.65
C VAL A 164 21.34 -0.92 -14.84
N PHE A 165 20.67 -2.03 -14.61
CA PHE A 165 20.09 -2.86 -15.67
C PHE A 165 18.65 -2.41 -15.93
N MET A 166 18.38 -1.92 -17.13
CA MET A 166 17.03 -1.59 -17.59
C MET A 166 16.58 -2.64 -18.59
N ASN A 167 15.53 -3.34 -18.27
CA ASN A 167 14.91 -4.34 -19.14
C ASN A 167 13.41 -4.50 -18.79
N GLU A 168 12.77 -5.46 -19.39
CA GLU A 168 11.35 -5.72 -19.18
C GLU A 168 11.04 -6.11 -17.72
N VAL A 169 11.96 -6.80 -17.04
CA VAL A 169 11.79 -7.19 -15.63
C VAL A 169 11.85 -5.97 -14.71
N SER A 170 12.83 -5.07 -14.90
CA SER A 170 12.88 -3.82 -14.15
C SER A 170 11.66 -2.94 -14.42
N THR A 171 11.13 -3.01 -15.64
CA THR A 171 9.92 -2.29 -16.06
C THR A 171 8.68 -2.82 -15.34
N VAL A 172 8.49 -4.14 -15.30
CA VAL A 172 7.40 -4.77 -14.56
C VAL A 172 7.47 -4.41 -13.08
N ALA A 173 8.66 -4.51 -12.47
CA ALA A 173 8.88 -4.16 -11.06
C ALA A 173 8.49 -2.71 -10.76
N ALA A 174 8.92 -1.76 -11.60
CA ALA A 174 8.57 -0.35 -11.46
C ALA A 174 7.07 -0.11 -11.69
N ALA A 175 6.49 -0.70 -12.74
CA ALA A 175 5.09 -0.51 -13.11
C ALA A 175 4.13 -0.94 -12.00
N TYR A 176 4.36 -2.10 -11.40
CA TYR A 176 3.52 -2.61 -10.32
C TYR A 176 3.69 -1.80 -9.04
N ALA A 177 4.92 -1.55 -8.64
CA ALA A 177 5.16 -0.78 -7.43
C ALA A 177 4.67 0.68 -7.54
N PHE A 178 4.68 1.27 -8.74
CA PHE A 178 4.24 2.65 -8.96
C PHE A 178 2.74 2.75 -9.30
N ALA A 179 2.00 1.65 -9.44
CA ALA A 179 0.63 1.65 -9.92
C ALA A 179 -0.26 2.67 -9.19
N GLY A 180 -0.16 2.78 -7.87
CA GLY A 180 -0.91 3.78 -7.09
C GLY A 180 -0.50 5.24 -7.33
N PHE A 181 0.60 5.50 -8.06
CA PHE A 181 1.19 6.83 -8.27
C PHE A 181 1.42 7.18 -9.74
N ALA A 182 1.32 6.22 -10.65
CA ALA A 182 1.61 6.37 -12.07
C ALA A 182 0.34 6.25 -12.92
N THR A 183 0.17 7.15 -13.90
CA THR A 183 -0.82 6.98 -14.96
C THR A 183 -0.19 6.48 -16.27
N ASP A 184 1.09 6.75 -16.45
CA ASP A 184 1.97 6.25 -17.51
C ASP A 184 3.43 6.42 -17.11
N ALA A 185 4.37 6.07 -18.01
CA ALA A 185 5.80 6.06 -17.72
C ALA A 185 6.42 7.44 -17.43
N VAL A 186 5.74 8.55 -17.76
CA VAL A 186 6.22 9.93 -17.56
C VAL A 186 5.35 10.74 -16.62
N HIS A 187 4.29 10.14 -16.07
CA HIS A 187 3.39 10.75 -15.09
C HIS A 187 3.37 9.90 -13.82
N VAL A 188 4.43 10.00 -13.01
CA VAL A 188 4.57 9.40 -11.68
C VAL A 188 4.54 10.51 -10.65
N SER A 189 3.54 10.55 -9.78
CA SER A 189 3.32 11.69 -8.90
C SER A 189 2.50 11.36 -7.67
N SER A 190 2.56 12.24 -6.66
CA SER A 190 1.76 12.17 -5.44
C SER A 190 1.31 13.57 -5.01
N SER A 191 0.42 13.65 -4.02
CA SER A 191 -0.10 14.94 -3.49
C SER A 191 0.99 15.80 -2.81
N GLY A 192 2.14 15.22 -2.47
CA GLY A 192 3.23 15.91 -1.78
C GLY A 192 3.01 16.11 -0.27
N THR A 193 1.93 15.60 0.31
CA THR A 193 1.77 15.51 1.77
C THR A 193 2.85 14.62 2.39
N PRO A 194 3.16 14.72 3.68
CA PRO A 194 4.11 13.81 4.32
C PRO A 194 3.75 12.33 4.15
N ALA A 195 2.48 11.97 4.28
CA ALA A 195 2.01 10.59 4.10
C ALA A 195 2.19 10.12 2.65
N ALA A 196 1.78 10.93 1.65
CA ALA A 196 1.97 10.59 0.24
C ALA A 196 3.44 10.49 -0.18
N LYS A 197 4.33 11.32 0.41
CA LYS A 197 5.77 11.21 0.19
C LYS A 197 6.37 9.94 0.78
N LEU A 198 5.87 9.49 1.92
CA LEU A 198 6.25 8.22 2.51
C LEU A 198 5.75 7.06 1.64
N GLY A 199 4.48 7.05 1.27
CA GLY A 199 3.89 6.00 0.44
C GLY A 199 4.62 5.83 -0.89
N ILE A 200 4.87 6.93 -1.63
CA ILE A 200 5.64 6.82 -2.89
C ILE A 200 7.10 6.38 -2.65
N ALA A 201 7.72 6.74 -1.52
CA ALA A 201 9.06 6.25 -1.18
C ALA A 201 9.05 4.74 -0.93
N ASN A 202 8.05 4.20 -0.23
CA ASN A 202 7.87 2.77 -0.03
C ASN A 202 7.62 2.03 -1.35
N ALA A 203 6.80 2.60 -2.25
CA ALA A 203 6.59 2.06 -3.60
C ALA A 203 7.92 1.93 -4.37
N PHE A 204 8.80 2.93 -4.28
CA PHE A 204 10.12 2.86 -4.92
C PHE A 204 11.03 1.77 -4.31
N VAL A 205 10.94 1.53 -3.01
CA VAL A 205 11.64 0.41 -2.36
C VAL A 205 11.07 -0.93 -2.84
N ASN A 206 9.75 -1.06 -2.93
CA ASN A 206 9.11 -2.28 -3.45
C ASN A 206 9.53 -2.57 -4.90
N ALA A 207 9.65 -1.54 -5.75
CA ALA A 207 10.19 -1.69 -7.10
C ALA A 207 11.61 -2.27 -7.09
N GLN A 208 12.48 -1.81 -6.18
CA GLN A 208 13.83 -2.35 -6.05
C GLN A 208 13.84 -3.80 -5.56
N VAL A 209 12.96 -4.16 -4.63
CA VAL A 209 12.79 -5.54 -4.16
C VAL A 209 12.35 -6.45 -5.30
N LEU A 210 11.34 -6.06 -6.07
CA LEU A 210 10.86 -6.82 -7.23
C LEU A 210 11.90 -6.90 -8.36
N GLN A 211 12.66 -5.84 -8.60
CA GLN A 211 13.70 -5.79 -9.62
C GLN A 211 14.86 -6.73 -9.33
N THR A 212 15.26 -6.91 -8.07
CA THR A 212 16.35 -7.81 -7.68
C THR A 212 16.04 -9.26 -8.02
N SER A 213 14.78 -9.65 -8.04
CA SER A 213 14.35 -11.00 -8.42
C SER A 213 14.56 -11.34 -9.91
N GLY A 214 14.65 -10.33 -10.76
CA GLY A 214 14.82 -10.48 -12.22
C GLY A 214 16.26 -10.65 -12.71
N VAL A 215 17.26 -10.46 -11.84
CA VAL A 215 18.66 -10.75 -12.17
C VAL A 215 18.97 -12.16 -11.69
N ALA A 216 19.24 -13.06 -12.61
CA ALA A 216 19.50 -14.48 -12.44
C ALA A 216 19.95 -14.87 -11.02
N ASN A 217 19.10 -15.59 -10.26
CA ASN A 217 19.37 -16.14 -8.93
C ASN A 217 19.70 -15.16 -7.78
N ALA A 218 19.40 -13.89 -7.89
CA ALA A 218 19.33 -13.06 -6.70
C ALA A 218 18.00 -13.37 -5.99
N ALA A 219 17.97 -14.43 -5.20
CA ALA A 219 17.11 -14.43 -4.03
C ALA A 219 17.29 -13.06 -3.36
N ILE A 220 16.22 -12.37 -3.00
CA ILE A 220 16.32 -11.27 -2.03
C ILE A 220 17.20 -11.83 -0.95
N PRO A 221 18.38 -11.22 -0.64
CA PRO A 221 19.30 -11.87 0.29
C PRO A 221 18.48 -12.26 1.50
N PRO A 222 18.53 -13.53 1.94
CA PRO A 222 17.78 -13.94 3.11
C PRO A 222 18.19 -12.95 4.18
N LEU A 223 17.22 -12.19 4.67
CA LEU A 223 17.41 -11.37 5.84
C LEU A 223 18.08 -12.31 6.84
N THR A 224 19.16 -11.89 7.48
CA THR A 224 19.95 -12.71 8.39
C THR A 224 19.04 -13.56 9.27
N ALA A 225 19.33 -14.84 9.43
CA ALA A 225 18.51 -15.83 10.12
C ALA A 225 17.85 -15.22 11.39
N GLY A 226 16.52 -15.14 11.41
CA GLY A 226 15.73 -14.49 12.46
C GLY A 226 15.07 -13.16 12.08
N SER A 227 15.33 -12.61 10.89
CA SER A 227 14.64 -11.45 10.36
C SER A 227 13.98 -11.85 9.05
N GLY A 228 12.68 -12.00 9.01
CA GLY A 228 11.89 -12.47 7.86
C GLY A 228 12.44 -12.08 6.49
N GLY A 229 12.44 -13.02 5.55
CA GLY A 229 12.84 -12.80 4.15
C GLY A 229 11.60 -12.70 3.29
N GLY A 230 11.53 -11.73 2.37
CA GLY A 230 10.48 -11.68 1.37
C GLY A 230 10.85 -12.54 0.17
N ASP A 231 9.93 -13.37 -0.29
CA ASP A 231 10.04 -14.09 -1.56
C ASP A 231 9.31 -13.29 -2.63
N ALA A 232 10.09 -12.68 -3.55
CA ALA A 232 9.52 -12.00 -4.70
C ALA A 232 8.96 -13.03 -5.70
N PRO A 233 7.84 -12.72 -6.36
CA PRO A 233 7.16 -13.63 -7.28
C PRO A 233 7.91 -13.71 -8.62
N GLN A 234 9.06 -14.37 -8.64
CA GLN A 234 9.96 -14.41 -9.79
C GLN A 234 9.30 -14.96 -11.07
N ALA A 235 8.45 -15.97 -10.93
CA ALA A 235 7.77 -16.58 -12.09
C ALA A 235 6.76 -15.60 -12.71
N GLU A 236 6.04 -14.85 -11.90
CA GLU A 236 5.08 -13.81 -12.30
C GLU A 236 5.81 -12.66 -12.98
N VAL A 237 6.84 -12.11 -12.34
CA VAL A 237 7.66 -11.02 -12.90
C VAL A 237 8.27 -11.41 -14.24
N ASN A 238 8.83 -12.62 -14.35
CA ASN A 238 9.41 -13.13 -15.60
C ASN A 238 8.35 -13.36 -16.67
N THR A 239 7.16 -13.83 -16.31
CA THR A 239 6.04 -14.03 -17.26
C THR A 239 5.60 -12.68 -17.82
N LEU A 240 5.40 -11.68 -16.97
CA LEU A 240 5.06 -10.31 -17.39
C LEU A 240 6.20 -9.69 -18.20
N GLY A 241 7.46 -9.88 -17.81
CA GLY A 241 8.62 -9.48 -18.60
C GLY A 241 8.61 -10.08 -20.00
N ASN A 242 8.24 -11.36 -20.13
CA ASN A 242 8.13 -12.02 -21.44
C ASN A 242 6.96 -11.49 -22.28
N ILE A 243 5.84 -11.08 -21.64
CA ILE A 243 4.73 -10.38 -22.33
C ILE A 243 5.24 -9.10 -22.99
N LEU A 244 6.00 -8.28 -22.26
CA LEU A 244 6.58 -7.05 -22.79
C LEU A 244 7.66 -7.33 -23.86
N ALA A 245 8.52 -8.33 -23.61
CA ALA A 245 9.61 -8.71 -24.51
C ALA A 245 9.12 -9.11 -25.91
N ALA A 246 7.92 -9.64 -26.03
CA ALA A 246 7.30 -9.95 -27.32
C ALA A 246 7.14 -8.70 -28.20
N CYS A 247 6.84 -7.53 -27.62
CA CYS A 247 6.78 -6.25 -28.31
C CYS A 247 8.16 -5.58 -28.39
N VAL A 248 8.91 -5.49 -27.29
CA VAL A 248 10.21 -4.82 -27.19
C VAL A 248 11.17 -5.33 -28.27
N ASN A 249 11.25 -6.66 -28.46
CA ASN A 249 12.13 -7.31 -29.42
C ASN A 249 11.57 -7.34 -30.87
N SER A 250 10.68 -6.41 -31.20
CA SER A 250 10.07 -6.25 -32.53
C SER A 250 10.33 -4.82 -33.07
N ASN A 251 9.74 -4.52 -34.22
CA ASN A 251 9.80 -3.16 -34.82
C ASN A 251 8.71 -2.21 -34.29
N GLY A 252 7.98 -2.60 -33.24
CA GLY A 252 6.92 -1.77 -32.64
C GLY A 252 5.58 -1.77 -33.39
N THR A 253 5.51 -2.27 -34.62
CA THR A 253 4.29 -2.28 -35.46
C THR A 253 3.78 -3.69 -35.75
N GLY A 254 4.47 -4.72 -35.28
CA GLY A 254 4.12 -6.12 -35.45
C GLY A 254 2.92 -6.57 -34.59
N SER A 255 2.44 -7.80 -34.87
CA SER A 255 1.28 -8.36 -34.17
C SER A 255 1.44 -8.44 -32.64
N ALA A 256 2.67 -8.64 -32.14
CA ALA A 256 2.92 -8.70 -30.69
C ALA A 256 2.62 -7.37 -30.01
N CYS A 257 3.11 -6.23 -30.56
CA CYS A 257 2.82 -4.89 -29.99
C CYS A 257 1.34 -4.54 -30.16
N THR A 258 0.74 -4.80 -31.34
CA THR A 258 -0.69 -4.49 -31.53
C THR A 258 -1.57 -5.32 -30.59
N THR A 259 -1.22 -6.60 -30.35
CA THR A 259 -1.93 -7.43 -29.38
C THR A 259 -1.74 -6.92 -27.96
N LEU A 260 -0.50 -6.60 -27.56
CA LEU A 260 -0.21 -6.04 -26.22
C LEU A 260 -1.02 -4.77 -25.97
N PHE A 261 -0.94 -3.80 -26.89
CA PHE A 261 -1.56 -2.48 -26.69
C PHE A 261 -3.09 -2.51 -26.71
N ALA A 262 -3.69 -3.38 -27.51
CA ALA A 262 -5.13 -3.58 -27.53
C ALA A 262 -5.69 -4.33 -26.31
N ASN A 263 -4.83 -4.98 -25.52
CA ASN A 263 -5.20 -5.75 -24.32
C ASN A 263 -4.60 -5.20 -23.03
N ALA A 264 -3.92 -4.03 -23.11
CA ALA A 264 -3.37 -3.28 -22.00
C ALA A 264 -3.74 -1.80 -22.13
N GLU A 265 -4.98 -1.48 -22.49
CA GLU A 265 -5.50 -0.12 -22.52
C GLU A 265 -5.68 0.41 -21.09
N SER A 266 -5.90 1.72 -20.91
CA SER A 266 -6.02 2.35 -19.58
C SER A 266 -7.14 1.78 -18.70
N GLY A 267 -8.15 1.13 -19.29
CA GLY A 267 -9.20 0.35 -18.61
C GLY A 267 -9.13 -1.15 -18.95
N GLY A 268 -7.94 -1.68 -19.14
CA GLY A 268 -7.72 -3.08 -19.50
C GLY A 268 -7.89 -3.34 -20.99
N THR A 269 -9.11 -3.67 -21.45
CA THR A 269 -9.46 -3.86 -22.87
C THR A 269 -10.28 -2.70 -23.42
N THR A 270 -10.36 -1.61 -22.68
CA THR A 270 -11.12 -0.39 -23.04
C THR A 270 -10.33 0.85 -22.61
N GLY A 271 -10.57 1.96 -23.28
CA GLY A 271 -9.92 3.22 -22.92
C GLY A 271 -8.88 3.66 -23.96
N ASN A 272 -7.79 4.23 -23.49
CA ASN A 272 -6.70 4.68 -24.35
C ASN A 272 -5.63 3.59 -24.47
N PRO A 273 -5.20 3.23 -25.69
CA PRO A 273 -4.09 2.30 -25.86
C PRO A 273 -2.79 2.96 -25.37
N PRO A 274 -1.88 2.18 -24.75
CA PRO A 274 -0.58 2.69 -24.33
C PRO A 274 0.28 3.05 -25.54
N ALA A 275 1.14 4.07 -25.38
CA ALA A 275 2.06 4.50 -26.42
C ALA A 275 3.34 3.64 -26.48
N ASP A 276 3.66 2.96 -25.38
CA ASP A 276 4.88 2.17 -25.19
C ASP A 276 4.68 1.01 -24.22
N THR A 277 5.70 0.14 -24.12
CA THR A 277 5.62 -1.07 -23.29
C THR A 277 5.66 -0.80 -21.80
N ALA A 278 6.25 0.29 -21.33
CA ALA A 278 6.24 0.65 -19.91
C ALA A 278 4.84 1.12 -19.47
N THR A 279 4.18 1.95 -20.28
CA THR A 279 2.79 2.34 -20.06
C THR A 279 1.86 1.13 -20.14
N ALA A 280 2.12 0.16 -21.05
CA ALA A 280 1.37 -1.09 -21.10
C ALA A 280 1.50 -1.89 -19.79
N ALA A 281 2.70 -1.95 -19.20
CA ALA A 281 2.93 -2.63 -17.92
C ALA A 281 2.15 -1.97 -16.76
N ILE A 282 2.13 -0.62 -16.71
CA ILE A 282 1.35 0.15 -15.71
C ILE A 282 -0.14 -0.15 -15.87
N ASN A 283 -0.65 -0.15 -17.11
CA ASN A 283 -2.06 -0.45 -17.37
C ASN A 283 -2.44 -1.89 -17.00
N ILE A 284 -1.53 -2.87 -17.19
CA ILE A 284 -1.74 -4.26 -16.73
C ILE A 284 -1.79 -4.30 -15.19
N ALA A 285 -0.93 -3.57 -14.50
CA ALA A 285 -0.93 -3.48 -13.04
C ALA A 285 -2.25 -2.88 -12.50
N HIS A 286 -2.81 -1.87 -13.19
CA HIS A 286 -4.12 -1.29 -12.85
C HIS A 286 -5.31 -2.22 -13.15
N ASN A 287 -5.17 -3.15 -14.11
CA ASN A 287 -6.26 -3.99 -14.60
C ASN A 287 -5.82 -5.47 -14.66
N PRO A 288 -5.39 -6.06 -13.55
CA PRO A 288 -4.69 -7.36 -13.56
C PRO A 288 -5.55 -8.54 -14.02
N VAL A 289 -6.87 -8.41 -14.03
CA VAL A 289 -7.82 -9.43 -14.52
C VAL A 289 -8.15 -9.29 -16.01
N ALA A 290 -7.70 -8.20 -16.66
CA ALA A 290 -8.06 -7.92 -18.04
C ALA A 290 -7.26 -8.78 -19.03
N ALA A 291 -7.93 -9.39 -20.00
CA ALA A 291 -7.34 -10.10 -21.14
C ALA A 291 -6.23 -11.12 -20.79
N VAL A 292 -6.25 -11.69 -19.57
CA VAL A 292 -5.19 -12.55 -19.03
C VAL A 292 -4.74 -13.64 -20.02
N GLY A 293 -5.69 -14.35 -20.64
CA GLY A 293 -5.36 -15.42 -21.58
C GLY A 293 -4.63 -14.93 -22.83
N THR A 294 -5.02 -13.76 -23.37
CA THR A 294 -4.39 -13.16 -24.55
C THR A 294 -2.97 -12.68 -24.22
N LEU A 295 -2.82 -11.97 -23.09
CA LEU A 295 -1.53 -11.47 -22.63
C LEU A 295 -0.59 -12.61 -22.26
N TYR A 296 -1.07 -13.64 -21.54
CA TYR A 296 -0.28 -14.82 -21.22
C TYR A 296 0.22 -15.54 -22.50
N GLY A 297 -0.60 -15.57 -23.56
CA GLY A 297 -0.19 -16.10 -24.85
C GLY A 297 1.04 -15.41 -25.46
N LEU A 298 1.24 -14.11 -25.20
CA LEU A 298 2.44 -13.38 -25.64
C LEU A 298 3.70 -13.86 -24.92
N SER A 299 3.62 -14.23 -23.64
CA SER A 299 4.77 -14.68 -22.86
C SER A 299 5.38 -15.98 -23.38
N MET A 300 4.58 -16.79 -24.06
CA MET A 300 4.99 -18.10 -24.60
C MET A 300 5.69 -18.02 -25.94
N ALA A 301 5.51 -16.92 -26.68
CA ALA A 301 5.96 -16.81 -28.07
C ALA A 301 7.48 -16.68 -28.22
N ASN A 302 8.15 -16.04 -27.26
CA ASN A 302 9.60 -15.80 -27.28
C ASN A 302 10.12 -15.52 -25.87
N ALA A 303 10.03 -16.50 -24.98
CA ALA A 303 10.43 -16.35 -23.57
C ALA A 303 11.92 -16.00 -23.44
N GLN A 304 12.20 -14.84 -22.84
CA GLN A 304 13.55 -14.32 -22.57
C GLN A 304 13.98 -14.56 -21.13
N PHE A 305 13.00 -14.65 -20.23
CA PHE A 305 13.19 -14.75 -18.77
C PHE A 305 12.61 -16.07 -18.25
N SER A 306 13.27 -16.66 -17.25
CA SER A 306 12.90 -17.95 -16.64
C SER A 306 13.33 -17.97 -15.16
N PRO A 307 12.60 -18.65 -14.26
CA PRO A 307 11.38 -19.43 -14.52
C PRO A 307 10.17 -18.58 -14.86
N THR A 308 9.16 -19.17 -15.48
CA THR A 308 7.86 -18.56 -15.76
C THR A 308 6.76 -19.35 -15.08
N LEU A 309 5.55 -18.77 -15.03
CA LEU A 309 4.35 -19.49 -14.61
C LEU A 309 4.15 -20.74 -15.47
N MET A 310 3.84 -21.86 -14.84
CA MET A 310 3.64 -23.15 -15.52
C MET A 310 2.31 -23.23 -16.28
N GLY A 311 1.41 -22.27 -16.08
CA GLY A 311 0.11 -22.19 -16.72
C GLY A 311 -0.44 -20.79 -16.69
N GLN A 312 -1.52 -20.54 -17.44
CA GLN A 312 -2.21 -19.27 -17.42
C GLN A 312 -2.74 -19.00 -16.00
N PRO A 313 -2.41 -17.83 -15.40
CA PRO A 313 -2.96 -17.45 -14.10
C PRO A 313 -4.42 -16.98 -14.23
N ASN A 314 -5.12 -16.82 -13.12
CA ASN A 314 -6.45 -16.20 -13.09
C ASN A 314 -6.37 -14.69 -13.27
N ASP A 315 -5.30 -14.09 -12.77
CA ASP A 315 -5.02 -12.66 -12.82
C ASP A 315 -3.50 -12.42 -12.83
N PHE A 316 -3.08 -11.18 -13.00
CA PHE A 316 -1.69 -10.73 -12.96
C PHE A 316 -1.36 -9.90 -11.71
N THR A 317 -2.07 -10.06 -10.60
CA THR A 317 -1.65 -9.44 -9.34
C THR A 317 -0.28 -9.95 -8.92
N MET A 318 0.50 -9.09 -8.28
CA MET A 318 1.86 -9.40 -7.87
C MET A 318 1.99 -9.35 -6.36
N SER A 319 2.46 -10.43 -5.75
CA SER A 319 2.55 -10.53 -4.30
C SER A 319 3.95 -10.92 -3.83
N ILE A 320 4.45 -10.21 -2.81
CA ILE A 320 5.64 -10.59 -2.06
C ILE A 320 5.18 -11.36 -0.82
N TYR A 321 5.83 -12.47 -0.54
CA TYR A 321 5.56 -13.30 0.63
C TYR A 321 6.68 -13.14 1.64
N TYR A 322 6.35 -12.76 2.87
CA TYR A 322 7.30 -12.66 3.96
C TYR A 322 7.10 -13.84 4.90
N ASP A 323 8.08 -14.76 4.91
CA ASP A 323 8.15 -15.89 5.82
C ASP A 323 8.81 -15.46 7.12
N ASN A 324 8.08 -15.59 8.22
CA ASN A 324 8.67 -15.39 9.53
C ASN A 324 8.33 -16.56 10.45
N SER A 325 9.33 -17.42 10.67
CA SER A 325 9.25 -18.55 11.60
C SER A 325 9.03 -18.15 13.07
N LEU A 326 8.96 -16.85 13.36
CA LEU A 326 8.70 -16.30 14.70
C LEU A 326 7.21 -16.17 15.01
N PHE A 327 6.37 -16.22 13.99
CA PHE A 327 4.92 -16.14 14.18
C PHE A 327 4.36 -17.53 14.44
N ASN A 328 3.69 -17.72 15.58
CA ASN A 328 3.09 -19.00 15.95
C ASN A 328 1.56 -19.03 15.76
N ASP A 329 0.95 -17.88 15.58
CA ASP A 329 -0.49 -17.69 15.32
C ASP A 329 -0.69 -16.26 14.82
N PHE A 330 -1.61 -16.01 13.89
CA PHE A 330 -1.92 -14.66 13.46
C PHE A 330 -3.32 -14.25 13.91
N GLY A 331 -3.38 -13.20 14.72
CA GLY A 331 -4.59 -12.43 14.93
C GLY A 331 -4.73 -11.32 13.88
N ALA A 332 -5.21 -10.16 14.31
CA ALA A 332 -5.38 -9.00 13.43
C ALA A 332 -4.05 -8.28 13.15
N LEU A 333 -4.05 -7.50 12.05
CA LEU A 333 -3.01 -6.53 11.73
C LEU A 333 -3.55 -5.09 11.79
N ALA A 334 -2.64 -4.14 11.97
CA ALA A 334 -2.92 -2.71 11.83
C ALA A 334 -1.69 -1.99 11.26
N ILE A 335 -1.91 -0.95 10.46
CA ILE A 335 -0.85 -0.19 9.80
C ILE A 335 -0.72 1.18 10.46
N ASP A 336 0.49 1.59 10.82
CA ASP A 336 0.74 2.88 11.44
C ASP A 336 1.08 3.98 10.40
N ALA A 337 1.33 5.20 10.87
CA ALA A 337 1.61 6.35 10.00
C ALA A 337 2.98 6.30 9.30
N ASN A 338 3.81 5.30 9.58
CA ASN A 338 5.07 5.04 8.88
C ASN A 338 4.91 3.91 7.85
N ASP A 339 3.68 3.43 7.63
CA ASP A 339 3.35 2.22 6.88
C ASP A 339 4.00 0.94 7.47
N ASP A 340 4.36 0.98 8.77
CA ASP A 340 4.80 -0.21 9.48
C ASP A 340 3.58 -1.05 9.87
N VAL A 341 3.70 -2.36 9.73
CA VAL A 341 2.62 -3.33 9.99
C VAL A 341 2.77 -3.92 11.38
N TRP A 342 1.77 -3.73 12.21
CA TRP A 342 1.68 -4.30 13.56
C TRP A 342 0.81 -5.54 13.56
N PHE A 343 1.26 -6.59 14.24
CA PHE A 343 0.55 -7.86 14.36
C PHE A 343 0.27 -8.21 15.81
N ALA A 344 -0.94 -8.72 16.05
CA ALA A 344 -1.29 -9.42 17.26
C ALA A 344 -1.10 -10.92 17.02
N THR A 345 -0.19 -11.55 17.77
CA THR A 345 0.08 -13.00 17.75
C THR A 345 0.22 -13.47 19.20
N ASP A 346 1.08 -14.46 19.51
CA ASP A 346 1.45 -14.75 20.91
C ASP A 346 2.00 -13.49 21.63
N TYR A 347 2.58 -12.57 20.86
CA TYR A 347 3.08 -11.26 21.28
C TYR A 347 2.65 -10.19 20.29
N VAL A 348 3.04 -8.95 20.54
CA VAL A 348 2.89 -7.87 19.58
C VAL A 348 4.16 -7.76 18.77
N PHE A 349 4.06 -7.87 17.44
CA PHE A 349 5.15 -7.69 16.50
C PHE A 349 4.93 -6.46 15.64
N LYS A 350 6.03 -5.93 15.10
CA LYS A 350 6.04 -4.81 14.17
C LYS A 350 7.05 -5.08 13.07
N LEU A 351 6.60 -5.05 11.82
CA LEU A 351 7.44 -5.10 10.62
C LEU A 351 7.37 -3.74 9.92
N ASN A 352 8.47 -3.33 9.30
CA ASN A 352 8.37 -2.20 8.38
C ASN A 352 7.69 -2.61 7.06
N GLY A 353 7.39 -1.62 6.18
CA GLY A 353 6.74 -1.87 4.88
C GLY A 353 7.51 -2.81 3.94
N GLN A 354 8.77 -3.13 4.23
CA GLN A 354 9.60 -4.10 3.50
C GLN A 354 9.73 -5.44 4.23
N GLY A 355 8.92 -5.69 5.25
CA GLY A 355 8.89 -6.94 6.00
C GLY A 355 10.04 -7.15 7.00
N TYR A 356 10.88 -6.12 7.27
CA TYR A 356 11.92 -6.23 8.30
C TYR A 356 11.32 -6.20 9.70
N ASP A 357 11.70 -7.16 10.54
CA ASP A 357 11.29 -7.20 11.93
C ASP A 357 11.95 -6.05 12.74
N LEU A 358 11.11 -5.20 13.32
CA LEU A 358 11.50 -4.09 14.17
C LEU A 358 11.46 -4.42 15.67
N THR A 359 10.99 -5.63 16.03
CA THR A 359 10.75 -6.05 17.41
C THR A 359 11.80 -7.01 17.94
N GLY A 360 12.52 -7.71 17.06
CA GLY A 360 13.38 -8.82 17.38
C GLY A 360 12.63 -10.12 17.72
N TYR A 361 13.38 -11.20 17.92
CA TYR A 361 12.90 -12.59 17.96
C TYR A 361 11.69 -12.88 18.88
N ASN A 362 11.45 -12.10 19.91
CA ASN A 362 10.41 -12.39 20.91
C ASN A 362 9.24 -11.40 20.88
N GLY A 363 9.14 -10.52 19.89
CA GLY A 363 8.14 -9.47 19.89
C GLY A 363 8.27 -8.51 21.09
N TYR A 364 7.32 -7.59 21.23
CA TYR A 364 7.24 -6.69 22.38
C TYR A 364 6.66 -7.40 23.60
N SER A 365 7.41 -7.42 24.69
CA SER A 365 7.06 -8.16 25.91
C SER A 365 6.12 -7.40 26.85
N GLY A 366 5.49 -8.12 27.79
CA GLY A 366 4.69 -7.56 28.88
C GLY A 366 3.16 -7.59 28.63
N PHE A 367 2.74 -8.06 27.44
CA PHE A 367 1.35 -8.36 27.14
C PHE A 367 1.28 -9.60 26.24
N ASN A 368 0.58 -10.64 26.66
CA ASN A 368 0.64 -11.96 26.04
C ASN A 368 -0.69 -12.33 25.37
N ASN A 369 -0.59 -13.17 24.34
CA ASN A 369 -1.71 -13.73 23.58
C ASN A 369 -2.71 -12.66 23.09
N PRO A 370 -2.26 -11.52 22.51
CA PRO A 370 -3.17 -10.64 21.83
C PRO A 370 -3.64 -11.30 20.52
N TYR A 371 -4.87 -11.02 20.11
CA TYR A 371 -5.44 -11.50 18.85
C TYR A 371 -6.10 -10.38 18.03
N ASN A 372 -6.19 -9.17 18.58
CA ASN A 372 -6.64 -8.01 17.83
C ASN A 372 -5.82 -6.78 18.21
N ILE A 373 -5.67 -5.83 17.27
CA ILE A 373 -4.79 -4.67 17.42
C ILE A 373 -5.34 -3.48 16.63
N ALA A 374 -5.18 -2.27 17.17
CA ALA A 374 -5.47 -1.03 16.47
C ALA A 374 -4.43 0.04 16.83
N ILE A 375 -4.21 1.01 15.95
CA ILE A 375 -3.27 2.12 16.16
C ILE A 375 -4.04 3.39 16.47
N ASP A 376 -3.67 4.09 17.55
CA ASP A 376 -4.28 5.37 17.91
C ASP A 376 -3.70 6.55 17.11
N VAL A 377 -4.33 7.71 17.19
CA VAL A 377 -3.93 8.93 16.45
C VAL A 377 -2.54 9.47 16.83
N ASN A 378 -1.93 8.94 17.88
CA ASN A 378 -0.58 9.29 18.34
C ASN A 378 0.44 8.21 17.93
N GLY A 379 0.02 7.20 17.16
CA GLY A 379 0.84 6.09 16.69
C GLY A 379 1.09 5.01 17.74
N ASN A 380 0.33 4.98 18.85
CA ASN A 380 0.46 3.89 19.83
C ASN A 380 -0.37 2.70 19.39
N ALA A 381 0.17 1.50 19.55
CA ALA A 381 -0.54 0.26 19.31
C ALA A 381 -1.34 -0.18 20.56
N TRP A 382 -2.61 -0.49 20.36
CA TRP A 382 -3.51 -1.02 21.37
C TRP A 382 -3.86 -2.45 21.02
N ALA A 383 -3.38 -3.38 21.81
CA ALA A 383 -3.54 -4.82 21.61
C ALA A 383 -4.56 -5.39 22.58
N LEU A 384 -5.44 -6.27 22.06
CA LEU A 384 -6.56 -6.86 22.78
C LEU A 384 -6.32 -8.35 23.02
N ASN A 385 -6.47 -8.82 24.26
CA ASN A 385 -6.56 -10.23 24.57
C ASN A 385 -7.91 -10.57 25.23
N SER A 386 -8.11 -11.81 25.69
CA SER A 386 -9.38 -12.30 26.19
C SER A 386 -9.96 -11.52 27.39
N SER A 387 -9.18 -10.69 28.09
CA SER A 387 -9.60 -10.05 29.35
C SER A 387 -9.02 -8.66 29.60
N ALA A 388 -8.07 -8.20 28.77
CA ALA A 388 -7.33 -6.96 29.00
C ALA A 388 -6.92 -6.28 27.69
N VAL A 389 -6.46 -5.04 27.82
CA VAL A 389 -5.94 -4.23 26.71
C VAL A 389 -4.50 -3.81 27.02
N GLY A 390 -3.55 -4.19 26.18
CA GLY A 390 -2.16 -3.71 26.20
C GLY A 390 -2.02 -2.43 25.39
N LYS A 391 -1.14 -1.52 25.79
CA LYS A 391 -0.80 -0.32 25.03
C LYS A 391 0.71 -0.22 24.90
N PHE A 392 1.18 -0.01 23.66
CA PHE A 392 2.60 0.16 23.33
C PHE A 392 2.80 1.48 22.60
N SER A 393 3.93 2.16 22.86
CA SER A 393 4.35 3.27 22.02
C SER A 393 4.72 2.79 20.61
N ASN A 394 4.85 3.71 19.66
CA ASN A 394 5.31 3.39 18.31
C ASN A 394 6.70 2.71 18.30
N SER A 395 7.55 2.97 19.31
CA SER A 395 8.85 2.32 19.49
C SER A 395 8.79 1.00 20.28
N GLY A 396 7.60 0.47 20.57
CA GLY A 396 7.40 -0.80 21.26
C GLY A 396 7.53 -0.75 22.79
N THR A 397 7.64 0.44 23.39
CA THR A 397 7.65 0.55 24.85
C THR A 397 6.25 0.28 25.40
N LEU A 398 6.12 -0.64 26.36
CA LEU A 398 4.85 -0.90 27.04
C LEU A 398 4.42 0.32 27.85
N LEU A 399 3.26 0.90 27.53
CA LEU A 399 2.67 2.07 28.19
C LEU A 399 1.56 1.69 29.18
N SER A 400 0.94 0.53 29.00
CA SER A 400 0.01 -0.03 29.98
C SER A 400 0.76 -0.70 31.14
N PRO A 401 0.09 -1.04 32.26
CA PRO A 401 0.64 -1.96 33.24
C PRO A 401 1.05 -3.30 32.60
N THR A 402 1.94 -4.04 33.22
CA THR A 402 2.24 -5.42 32.81
C THR A 402 0.95 -6.24 32.84
N ASN A 403 0.71 -7.04 31.78
CA ASN A 403 -0.55 -7.73 31.48
C ASN A 403 -1.74 -6.83 31.12
N GLY A 404 -1.50 -5.56 30.79
CA GLY A 404 -2.51 -4.64 30.25
C GLY A 404 -3.41 -3.98 31.29
N TYR A 405 -4.36 -3.18 30.80
CA TYR A 405 -5.44 -2.59 31.58
C TYR A 405 -6.50 -3.67 31.84
N ASN A 406 -6.71 -3.98 33.12
CA ASN A 406 -7.62 -5.03 33.60
C ASN A 406 -8.86 -4.43 34.26
N GLY A 407 -9.85 -5.27 34.57
CA GLY A 407 -11.07 -4.84 35.27
C GLY A 407 -12.05 -4.06 34.40
N LEU A 408 -11.91 -4.15 33.08
CA LEU A 408 -12.74 -3.47 32.09
C LEU A 408 -14.09 -4.17 31.82
N GLY A 409 -14.35 -5.33 32.44
CA GLY A 409 -15.55 -6.14 32.19
C GLY A 409 -15.54 -6.88 30.87
N LEU A 410 -14.36 -7.11 30.29
CA LEU A 410 -14.22 -7.84 29.03
C LEU A 410 -14.50 -9.32 29.20
N SER A 411 -15.26 -9.88 28.27
CA SER A 411 -15.58 -11.31 28.16
C SER A 411 -15.57 -11.70 26.69
N THR A 412 -14.61 -12.49 26.27
CA THR A 412 -14.35 -12.84 24.86
C THR A 412 -14.54 -11.65 23.90
N PRO A 413 -13.84 -10.52 24.13
CA PRO A 413 -13.90 -9.38 23.21
C PRO A 413 -13.28 -9.80 21.86
N VAL A 414 -13.76 -9.28 20.73
CA VAL A 414 -13.34 -9.75 19.40
C VAL A 414 -12.76 -8.65 18.52
N SER A 415 -12.97 -7.38 18.87
CA SER A 415 -12.47 -6.27 18.04
C SER A 415 -12.15 -5.04 18.87
N ILE A 416 -11.25 -4.21 18.35
CA ILE A 416 -10.87 -2.92 18.92
C ILE A 416 -10.73 -1.89 17.81
N ALA A 417 -11.30 -0.69 18.00
CA ALA A 417 -11.13 0.46 17.12
C ALA A 417 -10.83 1.71 17.95
N MET A 418 -10.07 2.65 17.36
CA MET A 418 -9.61 3.86 18.05
C MET A 418 -10.36 5.09 17.56
N ASP A 419 -10.88 5.91 18.48
CA ASP A 419 -11.48 7.20 18.13
C ASP A 419 -10.43 8.33 18.02
N ALA A 420 -10.85 9.50 17.53
CA ALA A 420 -9.99 10.68 17.33
C ALA A 420 -9.35 11.22 18.63
N SER A 421 -9.82 10.78 19.78
CA SER A 421 -9.29 11.14 21.11
C SER A 421 -8.40 10.03 21.69
N SER A 422 -8.05 9.03 20.89
CA SER A 422 -7.31 7.82 21.32
C SER A 422 -8.04 6.99 22.38
N ASN A 423 -9.37 7.01 22.41
CA ASN A 423 -10.12 6.06 23.21
C ASN A 423 -10.34 4.79 22.39
N ALA A 424 -10.27 3.64 23.05
CA ALA A 424 -10.54 2.34 22.43
C ALA A 424 -12.02 1.97 22.58
N TRP A 425 -12.64 1.57 21.46
CA TRP A 425 -13.98 1.00 21.40
C TRP A 425 -13.87 -0.49 21.11
N ILE A 426 -14.45 -1.32 21.97
CA ILE A 426 -14.22 -2.77 21.98
C ILE A 426 -15.55 -3.48 21.83
N GLY A 427 -15.65 -4.31 20.80
CA GLY A 427 -16.74 -5.27 20.63
C GLY A 427 -16.56 -6.43 21.63
N ASN A 428 -17.32 -6.41 22.73
CA ASN A 428 -17.22 -7.37 23.82
C ASN A 428 -18.25 -8.50 23.63
N TYR A 429 -17.94 -9.40 22.71
CA TYR A 429 -18.83 -10.43 22.19
C TYR A 429 -19.54 -11.23 23.29
N GLY A 430 -18.76 -11.89 24.17
CA GLY A 430 -19.33 -12.70 25.25
C GLY A 430 -19.95 -11.87 26.38
N GLY A 431 -19.68 -10.56 26.43
CA GLY A 431 -20.35 -9.63 27.35
C GLY A 431 -21.66 -9.06 26.81
N GLY A 432 -21.95 -9.23 25.50
CA GLY A 432 -23.15 -8.69 24.86
C GLY A 432 -23.19 -7.14 24.88
N ASN A 433 -22.04 -6.48 24.91
CA ASN A 433 -21.95 -5.03 25.07
C ASN A 433 -20.72 -4.45 24.35
N VAL A 434 -20.70 -3.14 24.18
CA VAL A 434 -19.53 -2.41 23.71
C VAL A 434 -18.86 -1.72 24.90
N VAL A 435 -17.55 -1.86 25.01
CA VAL A 435 -16.75 -1.24 26.08
C VAL A 435 -15.92 -0.10 25.50
N LYS A 436 -15.98 1.08 26.13
CA LYS A 436 -15.12 2.22 25.80
C LYS A 436 -14.07 2.42 26.88
N VAL A 437 -12.80 2.46 26.48
CA VAL A 437 -11.63 2.65 27.35
C VAL A 437 -10.95 3.96 26.97
N SER A 438 -10.67 4.82 27.94
CA SER A 438 -10.00 6.11 27.71
C SER A 438 -8.57 5.92 27.21
N SER A 439 -7.99 6.97 26.64
CA SER A 439 -6.58 7.01 26.22
C SER A 439 -5.58 6.70 27.33
N THR A 440 -6.00 6.78 28.60
CA THR A 440 -5.22 6.44 29.80
C THR A 440 -5.51 5.05 30.37
N GLY A 441 -6.34 4.25 29.68
CA GLY A 441 -6.65 2.87 30.07
C GLY A 441 -7.75 2.73 31.11
N THR A 442 -8.54 3.77 31.40
CA THR A 442 -9.67 3.69 32.34
C THR A 442 -10.98 3.40 31.61
N LEU A 443 -11.85 2.60 32.23
CA LEU A 443 -13.19 2.34 31.70
C LEU A 443 -13.98 3.66 31.59
N SER A 444 -14.38 4.03 30.40
CA SER A 444 -15.17 5.24 30.10
C SER A 444 -16.66 4.96 29.94
N GLY A 445 -17.02 3.73 29.56
CA GLY A 445 -18.42 3.34 29.41
C GLY A 445 -18.58 1.89 29.02
N THR A 446 -19.75 1.34 29.35
CA THR A 446 -20.23 0.03 28.89
C THR A 446 -21.64 0.23 28.32
N PHE A 447 -21.82 -0.08 27.06
CA PHE A 447 -23.06 0.19 26.31
C PHE A 447 -23.75 -1.12 25.96
N THR A 448 -25.04 -1.21 26.34
CA THR A 448 -25.86 -2.41 26.18
C THR A 448 -27.18 -2.09 25.50
N GLY A 449 -27.89 -3.09 25.01
CA GLY A 449 -29.17 -2.91 24.33
C GLY A 449 -29.04 -2.38 22.92
N SER A 450 -30.07 -1.76 22.36
CA SER A 450 -30.07 -1.12 21.03
C SER A 450 -29.73 -2.07 19.85
N GLY A 451 -30.01 -3.36 20.01
CA GLY A 451 -29.67 -4.41 19.04
C GLY A 451 -28.36 -5.13 19.35
N LEU A 452 -27.61 -4.73 20.37
CA LEU A 452 -26.40 -5.44 20.80
C LEU A 452 -26.74 -6.74 21.52
N SER A 453 -26.20 -7.85 21.04
CA SER A 453 -26.33 -9.18 21.58
C SER A 453 -25.01 -9.94 21.59
N ALA A 454 -24.29 -9.92 20.47
CA ALA A 454 -22.95 -10.44 20.30
C ALA A 454 -22.14 -9.47 19.42
N PRO A 455 -21.77 -8.28 20.00
CA PRO A 455 -21.08 -7.24 19.24
C PRO A 455 -19.71 -7.74 18.75
N GLY A 456 -19.56 -7.74 17.42
CA GLY A 456 -18.39 -8.17 16.69
C GLY A 456 -17.51 -6.98 16.28
N PRO A 457 -17.15 -6.84 14.98
CA PRO A 457 -16.30 -5.77 14.47
C PRO A 457 -16.85 -4.37 14.75
N VAL A 458 -15.91 -3.44 15.04
CA VAL A 458 -16.20 -2.02 15.32
C VAL A 458 -15.40 -1.15 14.35
N ALA A 459 -16.06 -0.12 13.78
CA ALA A 459 -15.41 0.96 13.02
C ALA A 459 -15.84 2.33 13.57
N ILE A 460 -14.98 3.33 13.45
CA ILE A 460 -15.24 4.70 13.91
C ILE A 460 -15.34 5.62 12.69
N ASP A 461 -16.43 6.36 12.59
CA ASP A 461 -16.61 7.33 11.51
C ASP A 461 -15.91 8.68 11.80
N SER A 462 -15.86 9.57 10.81
CA SER A 462 -15.24 10.88 10.94
C SER A 462 -15.94 11.81 11.94
N SER A 463 -17.16 11.50 12.36
CA SER A 463 -17.87 12.20 13.45
C SER A 463 -17.48 11.66 14.82
N GLY A 464 -16.71 10.57 14.87
CA GLY A 464 -16.33 9.86 16.10
C GLY A 464 -17.41 8.93 16.62
N ASP A 465 -18.44 8.61 15.82
CA ASP A 465 -19.46 7.64 16.16
C ASP A 465 -18.97 6.22 15.89
N ALA A 466 -19.29 5.30 16.77
CA ALA A 466 -18.94 3.89 16.65
C ALA A 466 -20.03 3.10 15.91
N TRP A 467 -19.62 2.38 14.88
CA TRP A 467 -20.46 1.45 14.12
C TRP A 467 -20.06 0.03 14.47
N ILE A 468 -21.01 -0.76 14.89
CA ILE A 468 -20.80 -2.10 15.43
C ILE A 468 -21.61 -3.11 14.60
N ALA A 469 -20.94 -4.08 14.05
CA ALA A 469 -21.58 -5.22 13.43
C ALA A 469 -21.92 -6.27 14.52
N ASP A 470 -23.21 -6.52 14.74
CA ASP A 470 -23.63 -7.50 15.73
C ASP A 470 -23.95 -8.85 15.05
N GLU A 471 -23.10 -9.81 15.29
CA GLU A 471 -23.14 -11.11 14.62
C GLU A 471 -24.42 -11.90 14.94
N SER A 472 -24.88 -11.84 16.19
CA SER A 472 -26.03 -12.65 16.64
C SER A 472 -27.37 -12.06 16.23
N SER A 473 -27.50 -10.72 16.26
CA SER A 473 -28.75 -10.06 15.86
C SER A 473 -28.83 -9.80 14.35
N GLY A 474 -27.70 -9.88 13.63
CA GLY A 474 -27.63 -9.47 12.23
C GLY A 474 -27.88 -7.97 12.04
N ALA A 475 -27.58 -7.14 13.04
CA ALA A 475 -27.83 -5.70 13.01
C ALA A 475 -26.52 -4.91 12.97
N ILE A 476 -26.59 -3.71 12.42
CA ILE A 476 -25.52 -2.71 12.54
C ILE A 476 -25.97 -1.66 13.54
N VAL A 477 -25.26 -1.54 14.64
CA VAL A 477 -25.58 -0.59 15.71
C VAL A 477 -24.67 0.64 15.58
N LYS A 478 -25.27 1.83 15.59
CA LYS A 478 -24.54 3.09 15.65
C LYS A 478 -24.67 3.72 17.03
N LEU A 479 -23.53 3.98 17.67
CA LEU A 479 -23.44 4.70 18.95
C LEU A 479 -22.69 6.02 18.72
N SER A 480 -23.22 7.12 19.25
CA SER A 480 -22.49 8.39 19.28
C SER A 480 -21.19 8.23 20.08
N ASN A 481 -20.25 9.19 19.95
CA ASN A 481 -19.05 9.22 20.77
C ASN A 481 -19.32 9.19 22.28
N ALA A 482 -20.50 9.66 22.72
CA ALA A 482 -20.98 9.58 24.10
C ALA A 482 -21.66 8.24 24.45
N GLY A 483 -21.76 7.31 23.50
CA GLY A 483 -22.41 6.01 23.68
C GLY A 483 -23.93 6.02 23.58
N VAL A 484 -24.53 7.09 23.04
CA VAL A 484 -25.98 7.17 22.82
C VAL A 484 -26.31 6.48 21.49
N ALA A 485 -27.26 5.54 21.53
CA ALA A 485 -27.71 4.84 20.32
C ALA A 485 -28.36 5.81 19.32
N GLN A 486 -27.90 5.74 18.07
CA GLN A 486 -28.41 6.53 16.95
C GLN A 486 -29.18 5.64 15.94
N SER A 487 -29.01 4.33 16.01
CA SER A 487 -29.67 3.34 15.13
C SER A 487 -31.00 2.81 15.69
N GLY A 488 -31.58 3.46 16.72
CA GLY A 488 -32.81 3.01 17.35
C GLY A 488 -32.60 1.85 18.36
N SER A 489 -33.68 1.18 18.72
CA SER A 489 -33.64 0.13 19.74
C SER A 489 -33.19 -1.25 19.25
N THR A 490 -33.18 -1.48 17.95
CA THR A 490 -32.86 -2.77 17.30
C THR A 490 -31.62 -2.72 16.41
N GLY A 491 -30.99 -1.55 16.27
CA GLY A 491 -29.97 -1.32 15.24
C GLY A 491 -30.58 -1.15 13.84
N TYR A 492 -29.74 -0.92 12.85
CA TYR A 492 -30.11 -0.97 11.43
C TYR A 492 -30.14 -2.43 10.99
N THR A 493 -31.29 -2.90 10.55
CA THR A 493 -31.50 -4.27 10.11
C THR A 493 -31.84 -4.29 8.62
N ALA A 494 -31.24 -5.22 7.89
CA ALA A 494 -31.60 -5.53 6.52
C ALA A 494 -31.77 -7.04 6.40
N ALA A 495 -32.71 -7.51 5.60
CA ALA A 495 -32.97 -8.95 5.46
C ALA A 495 -31.75 -9.75 4.97
N VAL A 496 -30.79 -9.07 4.31
CA VAL A 496 -29.54 -9.67 3.86
C VAL A 496 -28.51 -9.84 4.98
N LEU A 497 -28.55 -9.04 6.04
CA LEU A 497 -27.60 -9.13 7.16
C LEU A 497 -28.00 -10.30 8.06
N SER A 498 -27.16 -11.32 8.14
CA SER A 498 -27.41 -12.49 8.99
C SER A 498 -26.22 -12.85 9.87
N THR A 499 -24.99 -12.71 9.37
CA THR A 499 -23.75 -12.97 10.11
C THR A 499 -22.69 -11.96 9.65
N PRO A 500 -22.77 -10.70 10.09
CA PRO A 500 -21.80 -9.69 9.73
C PRO A 500 -20.45 -9.99 10.40
N THR A 501 -19.37 -10.05 9.60
CA THR A 501 -18.03 -10.52 10.00
C THR A 501 -16.94 -9.46 9.90
N GLY A 502 -17.16 -8.40 9.12
CA GLY A 502 -16.24 -7.29 8.95
C GLY A 502 -17.00 -5.98 8.75
N ILE A 503 -16.36 -4.86 9.07
CA ILE A 503 -16.93 -3.52 8.93
C ILE A 503 -15.84 -2.50 8.58
N ALA A 504 -16.10 -1.65 7.58
CA ALA A 504 -15.24 -0.52 7.20
C ALA A 504 -16.11 0.67 6.78
N ILE A 505 -15.55 1.87 6.78
CA ILE A 505 -16.26 3.12 6.46
C ILE A 505 -15.51 3.85 5.37
N ASP A 506 -16.23 4.26 4.32
CA ASP A 506 -15.68 5.03 3.21
C ASP A 506 -15.67 6.54 3.49
N HIS A 507 -15.10 7.32 2.56
CA HIS A 507 -15.04 8.78 2.67
C HIS A 507 -16.42 9.45 2.71
N SER A 508 -17.42 8.86 2.09
CA SER A 508 -18.80 9.38 2.08
C SER A 508 -19.54 9.08 3.39
N GLY A 509 -18.90 8.33 4.31
CA GLY A 509 -19.47 7.85 5.56
C GLY A 509 -20.39 6.66 5.37
N ASN A 510 -20.40 5.99 4.21
CA ASN A 510 -21.10 4.73 4.04
C ASN A 510 -20.35 3.61 4.77
N VAL A 511 -21.09 2.69 5.30
CA VAL A 511 -20.60 1.55 6.07
C VAL A 511 -20.66 0.30 5.21
N TRP A 512 -19.52 -0.28 4.96
CA TRP A 512 -19.36 -1.51 4.21
C TRP A 512 -19.22 -2.69 5.17
N VAL A 513 -20.03 -3.69 4.99
CA VAL A 513 -20.17 -4.83 5.90
C VAL A 513 -19.98 -6.14 5.15
N SER A 514 -18.98 -6.91 5.52
CA SER A 514 -18.86 -8.31 5.09
C SER A 514 -19.89 -9.14 5.83
N ASN A 515 -20.62 -9.98 5.12
CA ASN A 515 -21.70 -10.80 5.66
C ASN A 515 -21.55 -12.24 5.16
N SER A 516 -21.15 -13.13 6.06
CA SER A 516 -20.89 -14.55 5.75
C SER A 516 -22.12 -15.44 5.82
N GLY A 517 -23.26 -14.90 6.26
CA GLY A 517 -24.50 -15.66 6.41
C GLY A 517 -25.22 -15.90 5.09
N GLY A 518 -25.95 -17.00 5.01
CA GLY A 518 -26.72 -17.38 3.82
C GLY A 518 -26.05 -18.51 3.03
N THR A 519 -26.52 -18.73 1.78
CA THR A 519 -25.97 -19.77 0.88
C THR A 519 -24.69 -19.32 0.17
N ASN A 520 -24.49 -18.00 0.05
CA ASN A 520 -23.31 -17.34 -0.49
C ASN A 520 -23.06 -16.10 0.35
N GLY A 521 -21.80 -15.76 0.57
CA GLY A 521 -21.42 -14.52 1.22
C GLY A 521 -21.85 -13.29 0.42
N SER A 522 -21.93 -12.15 1.07
CA SER A 522 -22.24 -10.86 0.45
C SER A 522 -21.49 -9.71 1.12
N VAL A 523 -21.40 -8.58 0.43
CA VAL A 523 -20.98 -7.30 1.02
C VAL A 523 -22.18 -6.37 0.99
N VAL A 524 -22.50 -5.78 2.14
CA VAL A 524 -23.66 -4.89 2.30
C VAL A 524 -23.16 -3.47 2.53
N GLU A 525 -23.67 -2.52 1.78
CA GLU A 525 -23.37 -1.10 1.95
C GLU A 525 -24.57 -0.39 2.54
N ILE A 526 -24.34 0.36 3.62
CA ILE A 526 -25.34 1.11 4.37
C ILE A 526 -24.88 2.58 4.43
N SER A 527 -25.77 3.51 4.16
CA SER A 527 -25.46 4.94 4.27
C SER A 527 -25.18 5.36 5.71
N SER A 528 -24.55 6.52 5.89
CA SER A 528 -24.28 7.14 7.20
C SER A 528 -25.56 7.34 8.07
N THR A 529 -26.75 7.30 7.47
CA THR A 529 -28.06 7.41 8.14
C THR A 529 -28.78 6.08 8.30
N GLY A 530 -28.15 4.95 7.93
CA GLY A 530 -28.67 3.61 8.10
C GLY A 530 -29.54 3.08 6.96
N GLY A 531 -29.66 3.82 5.85
CA GLY A 531 -30.37 3.36 4.65
C GLY A 531 -29.49 2.37 3.86
N LEU A 532 -30.11 1.28 3.35
CA LEU A 532 -29.42 0.34 2.47
C LEU A 532 -29.04 1.03 1.15
N VAL A 533 -27.76 0.99 0.77
CA VAL A 533 -27.21 1.53 -0.49
C VAL A 533 -27.04 0.41 -1.52
N SER A 534 -26.48 -0.72 -1.09
CA SER A 534 -26.41 -1.93 -1.93
C SER A 534 -27.80 -2.46 -2.28
N SER A 535 -27.86 -3.43 -3.19
CA SER A 535 -29.11 -4.15 -3.48
C SER A 535 -29.66 -4.85 -2.23
N SER A 536 -30.91 -5.30 -2.27
CA SER A 536 -31.54 -6.06 -1.18
C SER A 536 -30.84 -7.42 -0.89
N THR A 537 -29.97 -7.87 -1.78
CA THR A 537 -29.13 -9.08 -1.59
C THR A 537 -27.68 -8.76 -1.25
N GLY A 538 -27.32 -7.47 -1.13
CA GLY A 538 -25.94 -7.02 -1.08
C GLY A 538 -25.25 -7.11 -2.44
N TYR A 539 -23.95 -6.89 -2.46
CA TYR A 539 -23.05 -7.17 -3.60
C TYR A 539 -22.58 -8.62 -3.48
N THR A 540 -22.80 -9.42 -4.52
CA THR A 540 -22.51 -10.86 -4.52
C THR A 540 -21.81 -11.27 -5.80
N ASN A 541 -20.85 -12.18 -5.70
CA ASN A 541 -20.31 -12.94 -6.82
C ASN A 541 -19.80 -14.30 -6.34
N SER A 542 -19.25 -15.12 -7.25
CA SER A 542 -18.77 -16.46 -6.92
C SER A 542 -17.48 -16.49 -6.07
N ALA A 543 -16.76 -15.37 -5.97
CA ALA A 543 -15.57 -15.24 -5.13
C ALA A 543 -15.91 -15.04 -3.65
N LEU A 544 -17.12 -14.54 -3.33
CA LEU A 544 -17.57 -14.32 -1.96
C LEU A 544 -18.25 -15.58 -1.41
N GLY A 545 -17.45 -16.48 -0.83
CA GLY A 545 -17.96 -17.69 -0.18
C GLY A 545 -18.25 -17.49 1.31
N ASN A 546 -17.29 -16.90 2.02
CA ASN A 546 -17.34 -16.63 3.45
C ASN A 546 -16.53 -15.36 3.77
N PRO A 547 -16.98 -14.17 3.31
CA PRO A 547 -16.26 -12.94 3.46
C PRO A 547 -16.02 -12.59 4.92
N GLY A 548 -14.77 -12.20 5.23
CA GLY A 548 -14.30 -11.86 6.57
C GLY A 548 -13.89 -10.39 6.69
N ALA A 549 -12.59 -10.14 6.86
CA ALA A 549 -12.06 -8.79 7.02
C ALA A 549 -12.28 -7.93 5.77
N ILE A 550 -12.45 -6.62 5.97
CA ILE A 550 -12.72 -5.65 4.92
C ILE A 550 -11.94 -4.36 5.18
N ALA A 551 -11.39 -3.76 4.12
CA ALA A 551 -10.71 -2.47 4.14
C ALA A 551 -11.18 -1.60 2.96
N ILE A 552 -11.04 -0.27 3.08
CA ILE A 552 -11.38 0.68 2.02
C ILE A 552 -10.09 1.35 1.53
N ASP A 553 -9.89 1.37 0.21
CA ASP A 553 -8.74 2.03 -0.41
C ASP A 553 -8.97 3.54 -0.67
N GLY A 554 -7.95 4.23 -1.19
CA GLY A 554 -7.99 5.65 -1.45
C GLY A 554 -8.94 6.09 -2.60
N ALA A 555 -9.43 5.16 -3.41
CA ALA A 555 -10.47 5.38 -4.41
C ALA A 555 -11.88 5.08 -3.88
N GLY A 556 -11.98 4.59 -2.64
CA GLY A 556 -13.23 4.17 -2.01
C GLY A 556 -13.64 2.75 -2.38
N ASN A 557 -12.78 1.94 -3.02
CA ASN A 557 -13.07 0.53 -3.27
C ASN A 557 -13.01 -0.27 -1.98
N ALA A 558 -13.92 -1.21 -1.82
CA ALA A 558 -13.91 -2.16 -0.72
C ALA A 558 -13.10 -3.40 -1.09
N TRP A 559 -12.08 -3.69 -0.29
CA TRP A 559 -11.24 -4.89 -0.39
C TRP A 559 -11.66 -5.89 0.66
N VAL A 560 -12.07 -7.06 0.25
CA VAL A 560 -12.71 -8.07 1.10
C VAL A 560 -11.92 -9.36 1.05
N ALA A 561 -11.47 -9.80 2.21
CA ALA A 561 -10.80 -11.08 2.37
C ALA A 561 -11.84 -12.22 2.50
N ASP A 562 -11.68 -13.22 1.66
CA ASP A 562 -12.40 -14.50 1.71
C ASP A 562 -11.34 -15.62 1.88
N PRO A 563 -11.64 -16.79 2.42
CA PRO A 563 -10.61 -17.80 2.71
C PRO A 563 -9.63 -18.14 1.59
N ASN A 564 -9.98 -17.96 0.33
CA ASN A 564 -9.13 -18.31 -0.82
C ASN A 564 -8.97 -17.21 -1.85
N THR A 565 -9.64 -16.07 -1.66
CA THR A 565 -9.71 -14.99 -2.64
C THR A 565 -9.75 -13.64 -1.98
N ILE A 566 -9.33 -12.61 -2.69
CA ILE A 566 -9.57 -11.22 -2.33
C ILE A 566 -10.49 -10.62 -3.39
N SER A 567 -11.58 -10.00 -2.95
CA SER A 567 -12.49 -9.28 -3.83
C SER A 567 -12.28 -7.78 -3.70
N GLU A 568 -12.15 -7.09 -4.83
CA GLU A 568 -12.20 -5.64 -4.92
C GLU A 568 -13.54 -5.22 -5.51
N ILE A 569 -14.25 -4.33 -4.80
CA ILE A 569 -15.59 -3.86 -5.15
C ILE A 569 -15.57 -2.33 -5.22
N SER A 570 -15.92 -1.77 -6.38
CA SER A 570 -15.99 -0.32 -6.55
C SER A 570 -17.10 0.31 -5.71
N PRO A 571 -17.08 1.66 -5.48
CA PRO A 571 -18.16 2.36 -4.79
C PRO A 571 -19.55 2.20 -5.43
N THR A 572 -19.62 1.73 -6.67
CA THR A 572 -20.88 1.43 -7.38
C THR A 572 -21.27 -0.04 -7.32
N GLY A 573 -20.52 -0.87 -6.59
CA GLY A 573 -20.78 -2.31 -6.43
C GLY A 573 -20.29 -3.20 -7.56
N THR A 574 -19.42 -2.69 -8.43
CA THR A 574 -18.79 -3.49 -9.50
C THR A 574 -17.58 -4.24 -8.95
N PHE A 575 -17.49 -5.54 -9.20
CA PHE A 575 -16.31 -6.34 -8.83
C PHE A 575 -15.17 -6.09 -9.81
N LEU A 576 -14.17 -5.32 -9.38
CA LEU A 576 -12.97 -5.01 -10.17
C LEU A 576 -12.01 -6.20 -10.23
N SER A 577 -12.03 -7.07 -9.23
CA SER A 577 -11.30 -8.34 -9.17
C SER A 577 -11.90 -9.46 -10.05
N GLY A 578 -12.89 -9.14 -10.88
CA GLY A 578 -13.59 -10.10 -11.71
C GLY A 578 -14.51 -11.06 -10.92
N SER A 579 -14.99 -12.13 -11.57
CA SER A 579 -15.95 -13.06 -10.96
C SER A 579 -15.30 -14.08 -10.01
N THR A 580 -14.00 -14.28 -10.10
CA THR A 580 -13.24 -15.26 -9.31
C THR A 580 -12.45 -14.65 -8.15
N GLY A 581 -12.39 -13.32 -8.07
CA GLY A 581 -11.50 -12.61 -7.16
C GLY A 581 -10.02 -12.76 -7.55
N PHE A 582 -9.15 -12.06 -6.85
CA PHE A 582 -7.71 -12.27 -6.93
C PHE A 582 -7.35 -13.55 -6.18
N THR A 583 -6.55 -14.39 -6.82
CA THR A 583 -6.14 -15.66 -6.24
C THR A 583 -5.06 -15.45 -5.19
N VAL A 584 -5.27 -15.96 -4.01
CA VAL A 584 -4.36 -15.85 -2.87
C VAL A 584 -4.23 -17.19 -2.15
N SER A 585 -3.22 -17.35 -1.30
CA SER A 585 -3.04 -18.56 -0.49
C SER A 585 -4.08 -18.64 0.62
N ASN A 586 -4.41 -19.79 1.16
CA ASN A 586 -5.55 -20.06 2.05
C ASN A 586 -5.48 -19.36 3.43
N GLY A 587 -6.64 -18.97 3.98
CA GLY A 587 -6.82 -18.76 5.43
C GLY A 587 -6.55 -17.34 5.95
N TYR A 588 -7.02 -16.27 5.29
CA TYR A 588 -6.80 -14.89 5.75
C TYR A 588 -7.63 -14.53 6.98
N ASN A 589 -6.96 -13.93 7.97
CA ASN A 589 -7.58 -13.45 9.20
C ASN A 589 -7.76 -11.92 9.20
N SER A 590 -6.93 -11.16 8.46
CA SER A 590 -6.97 -9.70 8.47
C SER A 590 -6.45 -9.12 7.15
N ILE A 591 -6.90 -7.90 6.84
CA ILE A 591 -6.52 -7.13 5.66
C ILE A 591 -6.24 -5.68 6.06
N GLY A 592 -5.22 -5.08 5.47
CA GLY A 592 -4.92 -3.65 5.57
C GLY A 592 -4.43 -3.10 4.25
N ILE A 593 -4.58 -1.80 4.05
CA ILE A 593 -4.04 -1.09 2.88
C ILE A 593 -3.15 0.01 3.42
N ASP A 594 -1.98 0.19 2.82
CA ASP A 594 -1.00 1.17 3.26
C ASP A 594 -0.94 2.42 2.36
N GLY A 595 -0.05 3.34 2.71
CA GLY A 595 0.18 4.58 1.99
C GLY A 595 0.88 4.40 0.63
N SER A 596 1.41 3.21 0.33
CA SER A 596 1.97 2.86 -0.99
C SER A 596 0.94 2.22 -1.93
N GLY A 597 -0.24 1.87 -1.42
CA GLY A 597 -1.28 1.15 -2.17
C GLY A 597 -1.07 -0.36 -2.15
N ASP A 598 -0.28 -0.84 -1.23
CA ASP A 598 -0.11 -2.27 -1.04
C ASP A 598 -1.26 -2.84 -0.20
N VAL A 599 -1.76 -4.01 -0.60
CA VAL A 599 -2.74 -4.75 0.21
C VAL A 599 -1.98 -5.76 1.05
N VAL A 600 -2.01 -5.55 2.36
CA VAL A 600 -1.30 -6.39 3.35
C VAL A 600 -2.27 -7.40 3.94
N LEU A 601 -1.88 -8.66 3.90
CA LEU A 601 -2.66 -9.80 4.35
C LEU A 601 -1.82 -10.65 5.30
N ASN A 602 -2.43 -11.26 6.27
CA ASN A 602 -1.82 -12.32 7.07
C ASN A 602 -2.59 -13.64 6.86
N TYR A 603 -1.87 -14.76 6.80
CA TYR A 603 -2.50 -16.05 6.59
C TYR A 603 -1.74 -17.22 7.21
N ASP A 604 -2.48 -18.30 7.50
CA ASP A 604 -1.97 -19.53 8.05
C ASP A 604 -1.89 -20.59 6.96
N VAL A 605 -0.74 -21.24 6.81
CA VAL A 605 -0.62 -22.42 5.95
C VAL A 605 -0.60 -23.67 6.80
N TYR A 606 -1.70 -24.38 6.85
CA TYR A 606 -1.72 -25.76 7.35
C TYR A 606 -1.12 -26.69 6.29
N ASN A 607 0.16 -26.95 6.37
CA ASN A 607 0.78 -27.97 5.54
C ASN A 607 0.81 -29.29 6.30
N PHE A 608 0.03 -30.27 5.84
CA PHE A 608 -0.03 -31.62 6.45
C PHE A 608 1.31 -32.37 6.45
N GLN A 609 2.36 -31.86 5.76
CA GLN A 609 3.70 -32.43 5.74
C GLN A 609 4.60 -31.91 6.87
N TYR A 610 4.27 -30.81 7.51
CA TYR A 610 5.05 -30.22 8.60
C TYR A 610 4.22 -30.21 9.89
N THR A 611 4.89 -30.49 11.00
CA THR A 611 4.24 -30.54 12.33
C THR A 611 3.90 -29.16 12.90
N ASN A 612 4.39 -28.08 12.29
CA ASN A 612 4.07 -26.71 12.63
C ASN A 612 3.49 -25.98 11.42
N PRO A 613 2.42 -25.20 11.56
CA PRO A 613 1.94 -24.30 10.51
C PRO A 613 3.02 -23.25 10.23
N PHE A 614 3.15 -22.84 8.97
CA PHE A 614 3.91 -21.67 8.57
C PHE A 614 2.96 -20.48 8.49
N TYR A 615 3.41 -19.34 9.00
CA TYR A 615 2.67 -18.10 9.02
C TYR A 615 3.34 -17.10 8.09
N TYR A 616 2.57 -16.47 7.22
CA TYR A 616 3.08 -15.56 6.21
C TYR A 616 2.33 -14.23 6.25
N MET A 617 3.09 -13.14 6.05
CA MET A 617 2.53 -11.89 5.58
C MET A 617 2.63 -11.89 4.06
N GLN A 618 1.52 -11.63 3.38
CA GLN A 618 1.48 -11.40 1.94
C GLN A 618 1.24 -9.93 1.68
N VAL A 619 2.00 -9.35 0.76
CA VAL A 619 1.86 -7.97 0.32
C VAL A 619 1.56 -8.00 -1.18
N MET A 620 0.33 -7.65 -1.58
CA MET A 620 -0.04 -7.45 -2.98
C MET A 620 0.43 -6.05 -3.38
N VAL A 621 1.51 -5.98 -4.14
CA VAL A 621 2.24 -4.74 -4.42
C VAL A 621 1.45 -3.84 -5.36
N GLY A 622 1.18 -2.60 -4.92
CA GLY A 622 0.52 -1.56 -5.70
C GLY A 622 -0.89 -1.93 -6.20
N ALA A 623 -1.52 -2.92 -5.58
CA ALA A 623 -2.80 -3.47 -6.03
C ALA A 623 -3.99 -2.54 -5.73
N ALA A 624 -3.89 -1.71 -4.69
CA ALA A 624 -4.92 -0.78 -4.26
C ALA A 624 -4.51 0.68 -4.50
N THR A 625 -5.46 1.59 -4.43
CA THR A 625 -5.17 3.02 -4.38
C THR A 625 -4.62 3.38 -2.99
N PRO A 626 -3.50 4.12 -2.88
CA PRO A 626 -2.89 4.52 -1.61
C PRO A 626 -3.89 5.17 -0.65
N VAL A 627 -3.77 4.88 0.66
CA VAL A 627 -4.71 5.37 1.67
C VAL A 627 -4.00 6.01 2.85
N VAL A 628 -4.68 6.92 3.55
CA VAL A 628 -4.16 7.54 4.80
C VAL A 628 -4.15 6.53 5.94
N THR A 629 -2.99 6.29 6.53
CA THR A 629 -2.77 5.43 7.70
C THR A 629 -2.36 6.24 8.95
N PRO A 630 -2.64 5.76 10.18
CA PRO A 630 -3.60 4.71 10.51
C PRO A 630 -5.06 5.15 10.34
N VAL A 631 -5.99 4.20 10.29
CA VAL A 631 -7.44 4.46 10.13
C VAL A 631 -7.97 5.48 11.16
N SER A 632 -7.47 5.45 12.40
CA SER A 632 -7.85 6.42 13.45
C SER A 632 -7.46 7.87 13.11
N LEU A 633 -6.29 8.05 12.45
CA LEU A 633 -5.83 9.35 11.97
C LEU A 633 -6.65 9.82 10.77
N ALA A 634 -6.96 8.89 9.85
CA ALA A 634 -7.83 9.15 8.72
C ALA A 634 -9.24 9.57 9.18
N ALA A 635 -9.83 8.88 10.16
CA ALA A 635 -11.11 9.26 10.77
C ALA A 635 -11.05 10.65 11.41
N LYS A 636 -10.01 10.94 12.19
CA LYS A 636 -9.80 12.25 12.82
C LYS A 636 -9.72 13.40 11.83
N ASN A 637 -9.07 13.17 10.70
CA ASN A 637 -8.81 14.18 9.68
C ASN A 637 -9.93 14.24 8.60
N ASN A 638 -10.96 13.42 8.71
CA ASN A 638 -12.00 13.23 7.71
C ASN A 638 -11.45 12.82 6.33
N THR A 639 -10.50 11.88 6.34
CA THR A 639 -9.81 11.33 5.17
C THR A 639 -9.93 9.80 5.07
N LEU A 640 -10.95 9.19 5.70
CA LEU A 640 -11.24 7.76 5.55
C LEU A 640 -11.43 7.42 4.07
N GLY A 641 -10.74 6.37 3.59
CA GLY A 641 -10.87 5.92 2.21
C GLY A 641 -10.53 7.00 1.17
N THR A 642 -9.55 7.86 1.46
CA THR A 642 -9.01 8.84 0.50
C THR A 642 -7.51 8.69 0.33
N THR A 643 -7.02 9.08 -0.83
CA THR A 643 -5.57 9.19 -1.09
C THR A 643 -4.91 10.20 -0.15
N PRO A 644 -3.69 9.93 0.31
CA PRO A 644 -2.93 10.81 1.19
C PRO A 644 -2.57 12.16 0.61
#